data_61b5c553b7a89fbcfee904bdd57c7105
#
_entry.id   61b5c553b7a89fbcfee904bdd57c7105
#
_cell.length_a   1.000
_cell.length_b   1.000
_cell.length_c   1.000
_cell.angle_alpha   90.00
_cell.angle_beta   90.00
_cell.angle_gamma   90.00
#
_symmetry.space_group_name_H-M   'P 1'
#
loop_
_entity.id
_entity.type
_entity.pdbx_description
1 polymer ?
#
loop_
_entity_poly.entity_id
_entity_poly.type
_entity_poly.pdbx_seq_one_letter_code
_entity_poly.pdbx_strand_id
1 'polypeptide(L)'
;MDQMKIRYKNYIIVGSLCLVQVSVSQDHWETAVYAGDNWSYIVPETELPTDWNSLGFDDTSWLTGPGGFGYGDDDDGTEIAPAISVYLRRIFTVSDAGELIRAIVHADYDDGFVAYINGTEIGRSENLGDPGIFVPYDGTASNNHEAQLYWGSYPDAYMLDSVDLASLLLPGDNCLAVQVHNVGLSSSDMSSNFFLTFGIADGSTYYGSPPDWVQAPFSFSQSNLPIVIIDTFGEEIVNDPRITAHMGIINNETGINQIDDPFNGYDGLISIEIRGSSSQSFPKKQYALETQDSEGENLNVPVLGMPEENDWILHAPYSDKSLLRNYLSYELARDMGRYASRTRFCELVINGDYKGLYIFMEKVKRDNNRVDISRLEPDEITGDDLTGGYIVKIDKWDGETNDGWYSESPLGGFDGVWYQYHYPKPDDIVEEQRDYIMDYITDFETLMSSESYDDPGAGYYEQVNLESFIDVSLMSEISKNVDAYRLSAYMYKDKDSEDGRLTMGPIWDYNLAFGNADYYDGWNPEGWQMDVELGNDGFKIPFWWYRIWDDTTYVTAFNQRWHVLRQSIFSEDNIINLIDSATTLIDDAQARNFQRWPVLDEYVWPNAYVGGSYANEIEYLKNWIHVRLEWMDEQTFMKSIPSLLVMDYHLNDAFPNPFNPVTTIGFTVPRTELVRVNIYDAMGRQVENLLHDVINPGQYTMTWNGSHRSSGIYFVQLMGGEYSQVRKIMLVK
;
A
#
# COMPACT_ATOMS: atom_id res chain seq x y z
N MET A 1 -23.39 5.39 4.64
CA MET A 1 -22.44 5.70 5.71
C MET A 1 -21.63 6.88 5.24
N ASP A 2 -21.96 8.06 5.77
CA ASP A 2 -21.31 9.28 5.34
C ASP A 2 -20.02 9.47 6.12
N GLN A 3 -18.93 9.61 5.36
CA GLN A 3 -17.63 9.96 5.93
C GLN A 3 -17.64 11.44 6.32
N MET A 4 -17.14 11.73 7.50
CA MET A 4 -16.88 13.08 7.97
C MET A 4 -16.05 13.85 6.93
N LYS A 5 -16.68 14.78 6.20
CA LYS A 5 -16.02 15.64 5.23
C LYS A 5 -15.37 16.80 5.96
N ILE A 6 -14.07 16.72 6.24
CA ILE A 6 -13.30 17.88 6.69
C ILE A 6 -13.04 18.76 5.48
N ARG A 7 -13.54 19.99 5.49
CA ARG A 7 -13.38 20.95 4.39
C ARG A 7 -12.32 21.98 4.74
N TYR A 8 -11.32 22.11 3.86
CA TYR A 8 -10.30 23.16 3.97
C TYR A 8 -10.64 24.34 3.09
N LYS A 9 -10.52 25.54 3.62
CA LYS A 9 -10.77 26.79 2.89
C LYS A 9 -9.45 27.35 2.38
N ASN A 10 -9.20 27.30 1.07
CA ASN A 10 -8.05 27.94 0.44
C ASN A 10 -8.36 29.39 0.10
N TYR A 11 -7.68 30.31 0.76
CA TYR A 11 -7.58 31.72 0.30
C TYR A 11 -6.17 31.98 -0.22
N ILE A 12 -6.05 32.30 -1.49
CA ILE A 12 -4.80 32.76 -2.09
C ILE A 12 -4.60 34.23 -1.73
N ILE A 13 -3.64 34.53 -0.86
CA ILE A 13 -3.06 35.86 -0.72
C ILE A 13 -1.60 35.77 -1.15
N VAL A 14 -1.28 36.36 -2.32
CA VAL A 14 0.08 36.53 -2.81
C VAL A 14 0.74 37.66 -2.02
N GLY A 15 1.64 37.30 -1.13
CA GLY A 15 2.48 38.25 -0.42
C GLY A 15 3.73 37.56 0.11
N SER A 16 4.82 37.66 -0.64
CA SER A 16 6.15 37.15 -0.19
C SER A 16 6.62 37.91 1.05
N LEU A 17 6.58 37.26 2.20
CA LEU A 17 7.46 37.57 3.32
C LEU A 17 7.91 36.23 3.91
N CYS A 18 9.21 35.90 3.82
CA CYS A 18 9.83 34.83 4.59
C CYS A 18 9.71 35.16 6.10
N LEU A 19 8.67 34.65 6.74
CA LEU A 19 8.61 34.50 8.17
C LEU A 19 8.97 33.04 8.49
N VAL A 20 10.04 32.84 9.25
CA VAL A 20 10.33 31.57 9.90
C VAL A 20 9.15 31.31 10.84
N GLN A 21 8.18 30.50 10.41
CA GLN A 21 7.15 29.99 11.28
C GLN A 21 7.80 28.92 12.16
N VAL A 22 7.97 29.24 13.42
CA VAL A 22 8.16 28.22 14.46
C VAL A 22 6.84 27.48 14.53
N SER A 23 6.77 26.23 14.06
CA SER A 23 5.60 25.39 14.21
C SER A 23 5.42 25.10 15.69
N VAL A 24 4.43 25.73 16.32
CA VAL A 24 4.04 25.42 17.70
C VAL A 24 3.28 24.09 17.63
N SER A 25 3.81 23.06 18.29
CA SER A 25 3.16 21.74 18.38
C SER A 25 1.87 21.88 19.19
N GLN A 26 0.77 21.34 18.69
CA GLN A 26 -0.48 21.22 19.45
C GLN A 26 -0.32 20.16 20.54
N ASP A 27 -0.75 20.51 21.76
CA ASP A 27 -0.71 19.60 22.91
C ASP A 27 -2.03 18.80 23.05
N HIS A 28 -3.16 19.51 23.09
CA HIS A 28 -4.48 18.88 23.24
C HIS A 28 -5.62 19.75 22.69
N TRP A 29 -6.86 19.22 22.77
CA TRP A 29 -8.08 19.90 22.34
C TRP A 29 -9.00 20.23 23.49
N GLU A 30 -9.66 21.41 23.45
CA GLU A 30 -10.63 21.86 24.42
C GLU A 30 -11.82 22.55 23.75
N THR A 31 -13.04 22.35 24.26
CA THR A 31 -14.26 22.94 23.72
C THR A 31 -14.66 24.19 24.50
N ALA A 32 -14.68 25.31 23.81
CA ALA A 32 -15.04 26.62 24.34
C ALA A 32 -16.55 26.91 24.26
N VAL A 33 -17.23 26.34 23.26
CA VAL A 33 -18.68 26.49 23.10
C VAL A 33 -19.27 25.10 22.87
N TYR A 34 -20.23 24.72 23.72
CA TYR A 34 -21.01 23.49 23.57
C TYR A 34 -22.40 23.81 23.03
N ALA A 35 -23.01 22.88 22.30
CA ALA A 35 -24.38 23.04 21.82
C ALA A 35 -25.35 23.37 22.98
N GLY A 36 -25.25 22.65 24.09
CA GLY A 36 -26.12 22.86 25.27
C GLY A 36 -25.85 24.11 26.09
N ASP A 37 -24.91 24.99 25.73
CA ASP A 37 -24.71 26.27 26.38
C ASP A 37 -25.92 27.20 26.20
N ASN A 38 -26.04 28.23 27.06
CA ASN A 38 -27.07 29.23 26.88
C ASN A 38 -26.69 30.22 25.78
N TRP A 39 -27.52 30.35 24.76
CA TRP A 39 -27.36 31.26 23.65
C TRP A 39 -28.42 32.34 23.69
N SER A 40 -28.12 33.55 23.15
CA SER A 40 -29.13 34.49 22.73
C SER A 40 -29.66 34.07 21.37
N TYR A 41 -31.00 34.06 21.17
CA TYR A 41 -31.60 33.66 19.90
C TYR A 41 -32.80 34.53 19.52
N ILE A 42 -33.08 34.58 18.22
CA ILE A 42 -34.28 35.23 17.66
C ILE A 42 -34.76 34.46 16.43
N VAL A 43 -36.08 34.27 16.33
CA VAL A 43 -36.77 33.88 15.08
C VAL A 43 -37.20 35.19 14.42
N PRO A 44 -36.56 35.67 13.33
CA PRO A 44 -36.80 36.99 12.81
C PRO A 44 -38.06 37.07 11.98
N GLU A 45 -38.85 38.14 12.17
CA GLU A 45 -39.99 38.49 11.33
C GLU A 45 -39.64 39.52 10.25
N THR A 46 -38.47 40.10 10.34
CA THR A 46 -37.93 41.09 9.40
C THR A 46 -36.41 40.98 9.37
N GLU A 47 -35.78 41.56 8.30
CA GLU A 47 -34.35 41.59 8.18
C GLU A 47 -33.66 42.21 9.39
N LEU A 48 -32.63 41.56 9.91
CA LEU A 48 -31.83 42.04 11.02
C LEU A 48 -30.80 43.10 10.53
N PRO A 49 -30.32 43.96 11.44
CA PRO A 49 -29.18 44.81 11.13
C PRO A 49 -27.97 43.99 10.64
N THR A 50 -27.20 44.50 9.70
CA THR A 50 -26.08 43.77 9.07
C THR A 50 -24.93 43.45 10.02
N ASP A 51 -24.88 44.07 11.19
CA ASP A 51 -23.90 43.82 12.26
C ASP A 51 -24.40 42.86 13.38
N TRP A 52 -25.54 42.20 13.17
CA TRP A 52 -26.13 41.29 14.15
C TRP A 52 -25.16 40.18 14.61
N ASN A 53 -24.20 39.79 13.77
CA ASN A 53 -23.20 38.75 14.00
C ASN A 53 -21.89 39.30 14.59
N SER A 54 -21.77 40.58 14.86
CA SER A 54 -20.59 41.22 15.45
C SER A 54 -20.60 41.16 16.98
N LEU A 55 -19.42 41.22 17.62
CA LEU A 55 -19.28 41.22 19.07
C LEU A 55 -20.02 42.39 19.72
N GLY A 56 -20.04 43.58 19.07
CA GLY A 56 -20.60 44.82 19.61
C GLY A 56 -22.12 44.96 19.47
N PHE A 57 -22.80 44.02 18.87
CA PHE A 57 -24.25 44.09 18.66
C PHE A 57 -25.02 43.93 19.99
N ASP A 58 -26.05 44.74 20.20
CA ASP A 58 -26.93 44.69 21.37
C ASP A 58 -28.07 43.70 21.17
N ASP A 59 -27.89 42.48 21.70
CA ASP A 59 -28.86 41.38 21.68
C ASP A 59 -29.70 41.27 22.96
N THR A 60 -29.72 42.29 23.80
CA THR A 60 -30.48 42.27 25.07
C THR A 60 -32.01 42.09 24.92
N SER A 61 -32.52 42.38 23.69
CA SER A 61 -33.92 42.14 23.34
C SER A 61 -34.21 40.71 22.84
N TRP A 62 -33.17 39.90 22.59
CA TRP A 62 -33.32 38.52 22.13
C TRP A 62 -33.75 37.61 23.29
N LEU A 63 -34.31 36.47 22.92
CA LEU A 63 -34.60 35.40 23.90
C LEU A 63 -33.30 34.66 24.25
N THR A 64 -33.31 33.91 25.36
CA THR A 64 -32.17 33.10 25.77
C THR A 64 -32.63 31.67 26.08
N GLY A 65 -31.85 30.67 25.70
CA GLY A 65 -32.13 29.28 25.96
C GLY A 65 -30.90 28.39 25.80
N PRO A 66 -30.93 27.12 26.30
CA PRO A 66 -29.90 26.16 25.95
C PRO A 66 -29.90 25.90 24.43
N GLY A 67 -28.75 25.70 23.86
CA GLY A 67 -28.63 25.37 22.42
C GLY A 67 -29.27 24.04 22.06
N GLY A 68 -29.31 23.75 20.76
CA GLY A 68 -30.26 22.80 20.18
C GLY A 68 -31.57 23.51 19.93
N PHE A 69 -31.58 24.53 19.06
CA PHE A 69 -32.78 25.30 18.73
C PHE A 69 -33.44 24.68 17.51
N GLY A 70 -34.68 24.25 17.66
CA GLY A 70 -35.39 23.63 16.58
C GLY A 70 -36.83 23.27 16.89
N TYR A 71 -37.41 22.39 16.12
CA TYR A 71 -38.75 21.83 16.32
C TYR A 71 -38.90 20.53 15.50
N GLY A 72 -39.71 19.57 15.98
CA GLY A 72 -40.28 18.51 15.15
C GLY A 72 -39.75 17.10 15.39
N ASP A 73 -38.61 16.92 16.01
CA ASP A 73 -37.90 15.64 16.16
C ASP A 73 -37.57 15.23 17.61
N ASP A 74 -38.07 15.99 18.58
CA ASP A 74 -37.98 15.70 20.04
C ASP A 74 -36.51 15.69 20.57
N ASP A 75 -35.52 16.24 19.87
CA ASP A 75 -34.10 16.35 20.28
C ASP A 75 -33.67 17.79 20.65
N ASP A 76 -34.58 18.74 20.53
CA ASP A 76 -34.33 20.15 20.78
C ASP A 76 -34.12 20.51 22.25
N GLY A 77 -33.03 21.23 22.57
CA GLY A 77 -32.80 21.83 23.86
C GLY A 77 -33.69 23.06 24.11
N THR A 78 -34.04 23.76 23.08
CA THR A 78 -34.96 24.92 23.04
C THR A 78 -35.90 24.78 21.85
N GLU A 79 -37.15 24.42 22.10
CA GLU A 79 -38.22 24.34 21.10
C GLU A 79 -38.60 25.73 20.62
N ILE A 80 -38.60 25.96 19.31
CA ILE A 80 -39.04 27.20 18.62
C ILE A 80 -40.29 26.92 17.77
N ALA A 81 -41.02 27.97 17.43
CA ALA A 81 -42.12 27.84 16.47
C ALA A 81 -41.55 27.55 15.06
N PRO A 82 -42.27 26.77 14.20
CA PRO A 82 -41.85 26.55 12.82
C PRO A 82 -41.48 27.83 12.11
N ALA A 83 -40.28 27.90 11.52
CA ALA A 83 -39.67 29.08 10.94
C ALA A 83 -38.82 28.74 9.72
N ILE A 84 -38.59 29.77 8.87
CA ILE A 84 -37.60 29.65 7.78
C ILE A 84 -36.18 29.75 8.34
N SER A 85 -35.96 30.61 9.34
CA SER A 85 -34.65 30.80 9.91
C SER A 85 -34.65 31.08 11.40
N VAL A 86 -33.58 30.74 12.08
CA VAL A 86 -33.26 31.13 13.46
C VAL A 86 -31.84 31.71 13.51
N TYR A 87 -31.66 32.75 14.31
CA TYR A 87 -30.38 33.42 14.49
C TYR A 87 -29.92 33.27 15.93
N LEU A 88 -28.68 32.86 16.10
CA LEU A 88 -28.09 32.43 17.37
C LEU A 88 -26.81 33.23 17.63
N ARG A 89 -26.57 33.58 18.90
CA ARG A 89 -25.35 34.27 19.33
C ARG A 89 -24.86 33.67 20.65
N ARG A 90 -23.57 33.38 20.72
CA ARG A 90 -22.89 32.90 21.93
C ARG A 90 -21.61 33.70 22.18
N ILE A 91 -21.50 34.33 23.36
CA ILE A 91 -20.26 35.00 23.79
C ILE A 91 -19.38 33.95 24.48
N PHE A 92 -18.10 33.88 24.08
CA PHE A 92 -17.06 33.10 24.72
C PHE A 92 -15.81 33.95 24.96
N THR A 93 -14.98 33.58 25.95
CA THR A 93 -13.83 34.38 26.37
C THR A 93 -12.53 33.70 25.96
N VAL A 94 -11.64 34.43 25.31
CA VAL A 94 -10.29 34.03 24.95
C VAL A 94 -9.29 34.63 25.92
N SER A 95 -8.65 33.82 26.74
CA SER A 95 -7.68 34.25 27.75
C SER A 95 -6.30 34.53 27.13
N ASP A 96 -5.86 33.64 26.23
CA ASP A 96 -4.61 33.78 25.48
C ASP A 96 -4.80 33.28 24.03
N ALA A 97 -4.88 34.23 23.10
CA ALA A 97 -5.06 33.90 21.70
C ALA A 97 -3.80 33.30 21.05
N GLY A 98 -2.62 33.50 21.67
CA GLY A 98 -1.35 32.95 21.16
C GLY A 98 -1.22 31.43 21.34
N GLU A 99 -1.95 30.86 22.29
CA GLU A 99 -1.95 29.42 22.57
C GLU A 99 -3.04 28.65 21.78
N LEU A 100 -3.92 29.37 21.05
CA LEU A 100 -4.97 28.79 20.22
C LEU A 100 -4.48 28.67 18.79
N ILE A 101 -3.99 27.50 18.42
CA ILE A 101 -3.32 27.30 17.11
C ILE A 101 -4.24 26.75 16.02
N ARG A 102 -5.36 26.17 16.39
CA ARG A 102 -6.40 25.66 15.48
C ARG A 102 -7.78 25.77 16.11
N ALA A 103 -8.81 25.78 15.29
CA ALA A 103 -10.17 25.59 15.78
C ALA A 103 -10.98 24.70 14.84
N ILE A 104 -11.99 24.05 15.42
CA ILE A 104 -13.01 23.33 14.67
C ILE A 104 -14.36 23.88 15.09
N VAL A 105 -15.16 24.28 14.10
CA VAL A 105 -16.59 24.48 14.29
C VAL A 105 -17.29 23.21 13.85
N HIS A 106 -17.93 22.51 14.77
CA HIS A 106 -18.82 21.43 14.44
C HIS A 106 -20.23 21.97 14.31
N ALA A 107 -20.87 21.67 13.19
CA ALA A 107 -22.22 22.09 12.85
C ALA A 107 -23.11 20.85 12.63
N ASP A 108 -24.10 20.69 13.49
CA ASP A 108 -25.16 19.69 13.36
C ASP A 108 -26.47 20.47 13.16
N TYR A 109 -26.98 20.43 11.94
CA TYR A 109 -28.00 21.36 11.44
C TYR A 109 -28.96 20.71 10.48
N ASP A 110 -30.12 21.30 10.37
CA ASP A 110 -31.20 21.01 9.42
C ASP A 110 -31.79 22.35 8.96
N ASP A 111 -31.80 22.77 7.68
CA ASP A 111 -31.20 22.18 6.44
C ASP A 111 -29.88 22.88 6.07
N GLY A 112 -29.71 24.15 6.41
CA GLY A 112 -28.57 24.96 6.03
C GLY A 112 -28.15 25.96 7.11
N PHE A 113 -26.88 26.38 7.12
CA PHE A 113 -26.36 27.34 8.08
C PHE A 113 -25.27 28.24 7.53
N VAL A 114 -25.06 29.39 8.20
CA VAL A 114 -23.86 30.23 8.06
C VAL A 114 -23.36 30.61 9.46
N ALA A 115 -22.08 30.37 9.75
CA ALA A 115 -21.45 30.66 11.04
C ALA A 115 -20.42 31.78 10.93
N TYR A 116 -20.31 32.58 11.97
CA TYR A 116 -19.44 33.76 12.04
C TYR A 116 -18.69 33.81 13.38
N ILE A 117 -17.44 34.28 13.37
CA ILE A 117 -16.74 34.77 14.57
C ILE A 117 -16.53 36.27 14.42
N ASN A 118 -17.03 37.05 15.40
CA ASN A 118 -16.90 38.53 15.45
C ASN A 118 -17.31 39.23 14.14
N GLY A 119 -18.32 38.69 13.45
CA GLY A 119 -18.82 39.25 12.18
C GLY A 119 -18.15 38.71 10.91
N THR A 120 -17.09 37.91 11.03
CA THR A 120 -16.42 37.30 9.89
C THR A 120 -16.95 35.85 9.69
N GLU A 121 -17.40 35.55 8.47
CA GLU A 121 -17.88 34.21 8.11
C GLU A 121 -16.76 33.16 8.22
N ILE A 122 -17.02 32.07 8.93
CA ILE A 122 -16.06 30.98 9.19
C ILE A 122 -16.52 29.65 8.62
N GLY A 123 -17.78 29.47 8.30
CA GLY A 123 -18.33 28.25 7.75
C GLY A 123 -19.72 28.45 7.19
N ARG A 124 -20.08 27.65 6.18
CA ARG A 124 -21.39 27.68 5.51
C ARG A 124 -21.71 26.35 4.90
N SER A 125 -22.97 25.94 4.95
CA SER A 125 -23.48 24.81 4.17
C SER A 125 -23.53 25.15 2.67
N GLU A 126 -23.25 24.16 1.80
CA GLU A 126 -23.20 24.37 0.33
C GLU A 126 -24.53 24.82 -0.26
N ASN A 127 -25.63 24.46 0.38
CA ASN A 127 -26.98 24.71 -0.09
C ASN A 127 -27.52 26.12 0.23
N LEU A 128 -26.69 26.97 0.82
CA LEU A 128 -26.98 28.42 1.05
C LEU A 128 -26.12 29.33 0.17
N GLY A 129 -25.55 28.83 -0.92
CA GLY A 129 -24.79 29.59 -1.90
C GLY A 129 -23.31 29.79 -1.52
N ASP A 130 -22.62 30.61 -2.33
CA ASP A 130 -21.16 30.80 -2.20
C ASP A 130 -20.80 31.57 -0.93
N PRO A 131 -19.62 31.34 -0.31
CA PRO A 131 -19.13 32.07 0.84
C PRO A 131 -19.11 33.59 0.61
N GLY A 132 -19.54 34.32 1.65
CA GLY A 132 -19.63 35.78 1.61
C GLY A 132 -20.88 36.34 0.93
N ILE A 133 -21.74 35.52 0.36
CA ILE A 133 -23.04 35.94 -0.18
C ILE A 133 -24.02 36.08 0.98
N PHE A 134 -24.65 37.25 1.07
CA PHE A 134 -25.67 37.55 2.10
C PHE A 134 -26.87 36.61 1.94
N VAL A 135 -27.30 35.99 3.05
CA VAL A 135 -28.52 35.17 3.12
C VAL A 135 -29.56 35.98 3.92
N PRO A 136 -30.70 36.38 3.29
CA PRO A 136 -31.73 37.12 4.00
C PRO A 136 -32.50 36.22 4.97
N TYR A 137 -33.19 36.79 5.98
CA TYR A 137 -33.90 36.07 7.02
C TYR A 137 -34.99 35.13 6.47
N ASP A 138 -35.55 35.41 5.30
CA ASP A 138 -36.54 34.59 4.59
C ASP A 138 -35.92 33.75 3.47
N GLY A 139 -34.58 33.71 3.36
CA GLY A 139 -33.85 32.83 2.44
C GLY A 139 -33.95 31.40 2.87
N THR A 140 -34.08 30.49 1.90
CA THR A 140 -34.22 29.05 2.17
C THR A 140 -33.01 28.28 1.67
N ALA A 141 -32.70 27.13 2.30
CA ALA A 141 -31.75 26.17 1.77
C ALA A 141 -32.25 25.61 0.44
N SER A 142 -31.37 25.31 -0.50
CA SER A 142 -31.72 24.80 -1.85
C SER A 142 -32.06 23.32 -1.88
N ASN A 143 -31.70 22.55 -0.87
CA ASN A 143 -31.97 21.12 -0.68
C ASN A 143 -31.90 20.76 0.80
N ASN A 144 -32.53 19.63 1.14
CA ASN A 144 -32.55 19.11 2.51
C ASN A 144 -31.17 18.66 2.97
N HIS A 145 -30.95 18.84 4.27
CA HIS A 145 -29.85 18.25 5.05
C HIS A 145 -30.39 17.91 6.43
N GLU A 146 -30.12 16.71 6.91
CA GLU A 146 -30.58 16.23 8.21
C GLU A 146 -29.47 16.36 9.25
N ALA A 147 -29.80 16.72 10.48
CA ALA A 147 -28.90 16.68 11.61
C ALA A 147 -28.42 15.24 11.89
N GLN A 148 -27.18 15.06 12.31
CA GLN A 148 -26.52 13.76 12.36
C GLN A 148 -26.36 13.20 13.78
N LEU A 149 -26.20 14.08 14.78
CA LEU A 149 -25.95 13.64 16.18
C LEU A 149 -27.10 12.81 16.75
N TYR A 150 -28.33 13.10 16.37
CA TYR A 150 -29.53 12.36 16.77
C TYR A 150 -29.45 10.87 16.35
N TRP A 151 -28.86 10.59 15.19
CA TRP A 151 -28.68 9.22 14.67
C TRP A 151 -27.39 8.55 15.17
N GLY A 152 -26.60 9.20 16.05
CA GLY A 152 -25.31 8.71 16.49
C GLY A 152 -24.20 8.84 15.43
N SER A 153 -24.43 9.67 14.41
CA SER A 153 -23.43 10.04 13.42
C SER A 153 -22.72 11.33 13.83
N TYR A 154 -21.70 11.75 13.07
CA TYR A 154 -20.88 12.92 13.39
C TYR A 154 -21.38 14.18 12.68
N PRO A 155 -21.36 15.37 13.34
CA PRO A 155 -21.69 16.64 12.72
C PRO A 155 -20.64 17.04 11.67
N ASP A 156 -21.00 17.95 10.76
CA ASP A 156 -20.07 18.56 9.84
C ASP A 156 -18.98 19.34 10.59
N ALA A 157 -17.72 19.27 10.14
CA ALA A 157 -16.57 19.90 10.76
C ALA A 157 -15.90 20.92 9.84
N TYR A 158 -15.70 22.15 10.33
CA TYR A 158 -15.06 23.27 9.63
C TYR A 158 -13.79 23.67 10.36
N MET A 159 -12.65 23.49 9.69
CA MET A 159 -11.34 23.79 10.26
C MET A 159 -10.94 25.26 10.03
N LEU A 160 -10.37 25.86 11.07
CA LEU A 160 -9.70 27.17 11.04
C LEU A 160 -8.24 26.97 11.45
N ASP A 161 -7.29 27.42 10.64
CA ASP A 161 -5.88 27.36 10.98
C ASP A 161 -5.40 28.55 11.84
N SER A 162 -4.13 28.53 12.24
CA SER A 162 -3.56 29.56 13.12
C SER A 162 -3.55 30.96 12.49
N VAL A 163 -3.47 31.08 11.17
CA VAL A 163 -3.49 32.40 10.47
C VAL A 163 -4.89 32.98 10.49
N ASP A 164 -5.89 32.16 10.24
CA ASP A 164 -7.29 32.56 10.34
C ASP A 164 -7.64 32.99 11.77
N LEU A 165 -7.29 32.17 12.77
CA LEU A 165 -7.58 32.45 14.19
C LEU A 165 -6.95 33.76 14.68
N ALA A 166 -5.69 34.01 14.34
CA ALA A 166 -5.01 35.27 14.71
C ALA A 166 -5.70 36.52 14.16
N SER A 167 -6.44 36.40 13.06
CA SER A 167 -7.21 37.47 12.46
C SER A 167 -8.62 37.61 13.01
N LEU A 168 -9.19 36.56 13.57
CA LEU A 168 -10.59 36.44 13.99
C LEU A 168 -10.79 36.68 15.49
N LEU A 169 -9.84 36.17 16.32
CA LEU A 169 -10.00 36.20 17.77
C LEU A 169 -9.46 37.49 18.41
N LEU A 170 -10.21 37.98 19.38
CA LEU A 170 -9.82 39.11 20.20
C LEU A 170 -9.46 38.61 21.59
N PRO A 171 -8.47 39.21 22.29
CA PRO A 171 -8.28 38.97 23.71
C PRO A 171 -9.52 39.40 24.50
N GLY A 172 -10.03 38.53 25.37
CA GLY A 172 -11.29 38.77 26.08
C GLY A 172 -12.49 38.16 25.34
N ASP A 173 -13.62 38.88 25.36
CA ASP A 173 -14.87 38.35 24.80
C ASP A 173 -14.86 38.31 23.27
N ASN A 174 -15.43 37.24 22.71
CA ASN A 174 -15.66 36.96 21.30
C ASN A 174 -17.10 36.48 21.12
N CYS A 175 -17.63 36.60 19.91
CA CYS A 175 -18.98 36.18 19.57
C CYS A 175 -18.93 35.10 18.49
N LEU A 176 -19.43 33.92 18.78
CA LEU A 176 -19.86 32.91 17.79
C LEU A 176 -21.31 33.23 17.43
N ALA A 177 -21.60 33.54 16.20
CA ALA A 177 -22.92 33.83 15.69
C ALA A 177 -23.28 32.87 14.56
N VAL A 178 -24.51 32.39 14.51
CA VAL A 178 -24.97 31.43 13.51
C VAL A 178 -26.37 31.80 13.05
N GLN A 179 -26.64 31.70 11.76
CA GLN A 179 -27.99 31.66 11.20
C GLN A 179 -28.23 30.25 10.61
N VAL A 180 -29.36 29.65 10.96
CA VAL A 180 -29.80 28.35 10.43
C VAL A 180 -31.05 28.59 9.58
N HIS A 181 -31.12 27.94 8.44
CA HIS A 181 -32.16 28.12 7.43
C HIS A 181 -32.73 26.80 6.98
N ASN A 182 -34.03 26.71 6.97
CA ASN A 182 -34.81 25.61 6.47
C ASN A 182 -35.00 25.66 4.93
N VAL A 183 -35.32 24.55 4.28
CA VAL A 183 -35.72 24.56 2.84
C VAL A 183 -37.03 25.30 2.62
N GLY A 184 -37.83 25.48 3.67
CA GLY A 184 -39.08 26.24 3.63
C GLY A 184 -39.93 26.13 4.87
N LEU A 185 -40.89 26.98 5.02
CA LEU A 185 -41.80 27.05 6.19
C LEU A 185 -42.65 25.75 6.39
N SER A 186 -42.71 24.90 5.40
CA SER A 186 -43.41 23.60 5.45
C SER A 186 -42.52 22.43 5.81
N SER A 187 -41.26 22.65 6.16
CA SER A 187 -40.42 21.58 6.68
C SER A 187 -40.97 21.01 7.96
N SER A 188 -40.79 19.71 8.17
CA SER A 188 -41.31 19.00 9.33
C SER A 188 -40.58 19.33 10.61
N ASP A 189 -39.32 19.75 10.48
CA ASP A 189 -38.33 19.88 11.54
C ASP A 189 -37.29 20.97 11.24
N MET A 190 -36.48 21.27 12.23
CA MET A 190 -35.26 22.09 12.18
C MET A 190 -34.41 21.73 13.40
N SER A 191 -33.13 21.55 13.20
CA SER A 191 -32.14 21.34 14.28
C SER A 191 -30.96 22.28 14.15
N SER A 192 -30.36 22.69 15.28
CA SER A 192 -29.20 23.58 15.30
C SER A 192 -28.32 23.36 16.52
N ASN A 193 -27.30 22.50 16.38
CA ASN A 193 -26.31 22.23 17.40
C ASN A 193 -24.91 22.66 16.93
N PHE A 194 -24.28 23.61 17.62
CA PHE A 194 -22.97 24.15 17.24
C PHE A 194 -21.97 24.04 18.39
N PHE A 195 -20.74 23.64 18.03
CA PHE A 195 -19.61 23.52 18.95
C PHE A 195 -18.42 24.28 18.41
N LEU A 196 -17.64 24.89 19.30
CA LEU A 196 -16.36 25.50 18.96
C LEU A 196 -15.27 24.88 19.83
N THR A 197 -14.35 24.16 19.19
CA THR A 197 -13.27 23.44 19.85
C THR A 197 -11.93 24.00 19.37
N PHE A 198 -11.01 24.28 20.31
CA PHE A 198 -9.69 24.81 20.03
C PHE A 198 -8.60 23.78 20.24
N GLY A 199 -7.60 23.75 19.36
CA GLY A 199 -6.32 23.09 19.56
C GLY A 199 -5.38 24.01 20.35
N ILE A 200 -4.95 23.54 21.53
CA ILE A 200 -4.13 24.28 22.49
C ILE A 200 -2.64 23.92 22.26
N ALA A 201 -1.78 24.94 22.31
CA ALA A 201 -0.34 24.76 22.06
C ALA A 201 0.45 24.29 23.31
N ASP A 202 -0.05 24.63 24.50
CA ASP A 202 0.61 24.31 25.77
C ASP A 202 -0.22 23.32 26.62
N GLY A 203 0.36 22.85 27.73
CA GLY A 203 -0.33 21.94 28.66
C GLY A 203 -1.34 22.61 29.61
N SER A 204 -1.71 23.88 29.41
CA SER A 204 -2.68 24.61 30.22
C SER A 204 -4.10 24.29 29.83
N THR A 205 -5.03 24.37 30.76
CA THR A 205 -6.48 24.19 30.53
C THR A 205 -7.16 25.56 30.51
N TYR A 206 -7.85 25.86 29.41
CA TYR A 206 -8.58 27.11 29.17
C TYR A 206 -10.10 26.90 29.14
N TYR A 207 -10.55 25.73 28.65
CA TYR A 207 -11.95 25.39 28.40
C TYR A 207 -12.29 23.97 28.92
N GLY A 208 -13.43 23.44 28.51
CA GLY A 208 -13.84 22.08 28.88
C GLY A 208 -13.29 21.00 27.94
N SER A 209 -13.35 19.74 28.40
CA SER A 209 -12.99 18.59 27.56
C SER A 209 -13.92 18.50 26.35
N PRO A 210 -13.43 18.17 25.16
CA PRO A 210 -14.28 17.91 24.01
C PRO A 210 -15.32 16.82 24.30
N PRO A 211 -16.50 16.87 23.67
CA PRO A 211 -17.40 15.71 23.62
C PRO A 211 -16.69 14.44 23.14
N ASP A 212 -17.07 13.27 23.63
CA ASP A 212 -16.42 11.98 23.33
C ASP A 212 -16.39 11.64 21.83
N TRP A 213 -17.34 12.21 21.06
CA TRP A 213 -17.40 12.02 19.61
C TRP A 213 -16.49 12.96 18.82
N VAL A 214 -15.92 14.01 19.44
CA VAL A 214 -14.98 14.91 18.75
C VAL A 214 -13.70 14.18 18.45
N GLN A 215 -13.49 13.93 17.17
CA GLN A 215 -12.23 13.40 16.70
C GLN A 215 -11.26 14.56 16.48
N ALA A 216 -10.16 14.55 17.20
CA ALA A 216 -9.08 15.50 16.96
C ALA A 216 -8.63 15.43 15.49
N PRO A 217 -8.53 16.55 14.76
CA PRO A 217 -7.97 16.52 13.42
C PRO A 217 -6.55 15.99 13.50
N PHE A 218 -6.27 15.01 12.67
CA PHE A 218 -4.96 14.43 12.59
C PHE A 218 -3.92 15.48 12.15
N SER A 219 -2.86 15.68 12.95
CA SER A 219 -1.71 16.47 12.55
C SER A 219 -0.50 15.55 12.37
N PHE A 220 -0.03 15.40 11.15
CA PHE A 220 1.19 14.65 10.86
C PHE A 220 2.40 15.59 10.91
N SER A 221 3.32 15.35 11.83
CA SER A 221 4.53 16.18 11.99
C SER A 221 5.83 15.41 11.94
N GLN A 222 5.81 14.13 12.34
CA GLN A 222 7.02 13.30 12.38
C GLN A 222 6.71 11.81 12.21
N SER A 223 7.73 11.07 11.78
CA SER A 223 7.69 9.61 11.70
C SER A 223 9.06 8.97 11.93
N ASN A 224 9.04 7.72 12.41
CA ASN A 224 10.22 6.84 12.37
C ASN A 224 10.43 6.20 10.99
N LEU A 225 9.45 6.30 10.10
CA LEU A 225 9.53 5.87 8.71
C LEU A 225 9.93 7.03 7.79
N PRO A 226 10.48 6.76 6.60
CA PRO A 226 10.64 7.78 5.57
C PRO A 226 9.33 8.50 5.29
N ILE A 227 9.40 9.83 5.09
CA ILE A 227 8.26 10.65 4.70
C ILE A 227 8.40 10.98 3.22
N VAL A 228 7.39 10.62 2.43
CA VAL A 228 7.28 10.97 1.01
C VAL A 228 6.29 12.11 0.88
N ILE A 229 6.74 13.24 0.35
CA ILE A 229 5.93 14.46 0.16
C ILE A 229 5.81 14.71 -1.34
N ILE A 230 4.58 14.83 -1.84
CA ILE A 230 4.30 15.09 -3.25
C ILE A 230 3.52 16.40 -3.36
N ASP A 231 4.01 17.30 -4.20
CA ASP A 231 3.32 18.53 -4.60
C ASP A 231 2.93 18.40 -6.07
N THR A 232 1.64 18.38 -6.36
CA THR A 232 1.09 18.27 -7.71
C THR A 232 0.95 19.61 -8.43
N PHE A 233 1.43 20.70 -7.83
CA PHE A 233 1.26 22.06 -8.34
C PHE A 233 -0.21 22.47 -8.55
N GLY A 234 -1.12 21.80 -7.82
CA GLY A 234 -2.56 22.04 -7.89
C GLY A 234 -3.30 21.20 -8.95
N GLU A 235 -2.61 20.29 -9.65
CA GLU A 235 -3.25 19.36 -10.56
C GLU A 235 -3.82 18.15 -9.81
N GLU A 236 -4.91 17.58 -10.32
CA GLU A 236 -5.51 16.34 -9.79
C GLU A 236 -4.78 15.12 -10.37
N ILE A 237 -4.39 14.19 -9.50
CA ILE A 237 -3.81 12.92 -9.96
C ILE A 237 -4.95 12.02 -10.48
N VAL A 238 -4.89 11.68 -11.76
CA VAL A 238 -5.85 10.83 -12.45
C VAL A 238 -5.22 9.49 -12.86
N ASN A 239 -6.01 8.54 -13.39
CA ASN A 239 -5.50 7.26 -13.87
C ASN A 239 -4.68 7.40 -15.17
N ASP A 240 -5.13 8.28 -16.08
CA ASP A 240 -4.48 8.60 -17.35
C ASP A 240 -5.00 9.96 -17.85
N PRO A 241 -4.15 10.87 -18.34
CA PRO A 241 -2.69 10.78 -18.44
C PRO A 241 -1.98 11.04 -17.10
N ARG A 242 -0.69 10.65 -17.02
CA ARG A 242 0.18 11.04 -15.92
C ARG A 242 0.33 12.56 -15.85
N ILE A 243 0.43 13.08 -14.63
CA ILE A 243 0.74 14.48 -14.38
C ILE A 243 2.18 14.63 -13.90
N THR A 244 2.78 15.81 -14.11
CA THR A 244 4.05 16.17 -13.50
C THR A 244 3.84 16.64 -12.08
N ALA A 245 4.65 16.16 -11.15
CA ALA A 245 4.63 16.58 -9.74
C ALA A 245 6.07 16.70 -9.22
N HIS A 246 6.24 17.33 -8.08
CA HIS A 246 7.47 17.29 -7.31
C HIS A 246 7.36 16.26 -6.21
N MET A 247 8.38 15.44 -6.03
CA MET A 247 8.51 14.51 -4.91
C MET A 247 9.73 14.86 -4.07
N GLY A 248 9.52 15.01 -2.77
CA GLY A 248 10.57 15.08 -1.76
C GLY A 248 10.51 13.87 -0.84
N ILE A 249 11.66 13.29 -0.49
CA ILE A 249 11.75 12.20 0.47
C ILE A 249 12.66 12.61 1.62
N ILE A 250 12.16 12.51 2.85
CA ILE A 250 12.90 12.70 4.08
C ILE A 250 13.19 11.33 4.67
N ASN A 251 14.47 11.01 4.85
CA ASN A 251 14.92 9.74 5.42
C ASN A 251 16.22 9.93 6.21
N ASN A 252 16.10 10.44 7.43
CA ASN A 252 17.22 10.78 8.28
C ASN A 252 17.91 9.54 8.88
N GLU A 253 19.23 9.56 8.95
CA GLU A 253 20.02 8.49 9.58
C GLU A 253 19.68 8.30 11.07
N THR A 254 19.12 9.30 11.73
CA THR A 254 18.67 9.24 13.13
C THR A 254 17.45 8.34 13.34
N GLY A 255 16.73 7.99 12.25
CA GLY A 255 15.48 7.25 12.32
C GLY A 255 14.28 8.08 12.80
N ILE A 256 14.42 9.41 12.89
CA ILE A 256 13.33 10.35 13.16
C ILE A 256 13.30 11.37 12.03
N ASN A 257 12.18 11.48 11.35
CA ASN A 257 11.92 12.37 10.22
C ASN A 257 10.85 13.38 10.64
N GLN A 258 11.16 14.67 10.59
CA GLN A 258 10.17 15.75 10.75
C GLN A 258 9.67 16.14 9.36
N ILE A 259 8.38 16.53 9.25
CA ILE A 259 7.78 16.89 7.96
C ILE A 259 8.44 18.12 7.31
N ASP A 260 9.08 18.97 8.10
CA ASP A 260 9.78 20.17 7.68
C ASP A 260 11.31 20.00 7.58
N ASP A 261 11.83 18.78 7.74
CA ASP A 261 13.24 18.47 7.50
C ASP A 261 13.58 18.61 6.00
N PRO A 262 14.82 18.94 5.67
CA PRO A 262 15.27 18.97 4.29
C PRO A 262 15.12 17.60 3.61
N PHE A 263 14.74 17.58 2.33
CA PHE A 263 14.75 16.37 1.53
C PHE A 263 16.17 15.84 1.36
N ASN A 264 16.38 14.59 1.75
CA ASN A 264 17.68 13.92 1.71
C ASN A 264 17.64 12.51 1.12
N GLY A 265 16.44 11.95 0.87
CA GLY A 265 16.25 10.68 0.20
C GLY A 265 16.00 10.82 -1.31
N TYR A 266 15.28 11.86 -1.70
CA TYR A 266 15.05 12.30 -3.08
C TYR A 266 14.52 13.74 -3.05
N ASP A 267 14.81 14.53 -4.08
CA ASP A 267 14.32 15.90 -4.26
C ASP A 267 14.29 16.22 -5.76
N GLY A 268 13.13 16.03 -6.42
CA GLY A 268 13.06 16.18 -7.88
C GLY A 268 11.66 15.98 -8.47
N LEU A 269 11.60 16.08 -9.79
CA LEU A 269 10.36 15.89 -10.55
C LEU A 269 10.03 14.41 -10.69
N ILE A 270 8.74 14.14 -10.75
CA ILE A 270 8.16 12.84 -11.07
C ILE A 270 7.02 13.00 -12.06
N SER A 271 6.73 11.96 -12.84
CA SER A 271 5.40 11.77 -13.40
C SER A 271 4.61 10.81 -12.51
N ILE A 272 3.32 11.07 -12.27
CA ILE A 272 2.50 10.29 -11.35
C ILE A 272 1.09 10.09 -11.91
N GLU A 273 0.53 8.90 -11.65
CA GLU A 273 -0.85 8.52 -11.99
C GLU A 273 -1.46 7.64 -10.91
N ILE A 274 -2.79 7.58 -10.83
CA ILE A 274 -3.49 6.53 -10.08
C ILE A 274 -3.32 5.22 -10.83
N ARG A 275 -3.06 4.14 -10.08
CA ARG A 275 -2.92 2.79 -10.65
C ARG A 275 -3.84 1.77 -9.99
N GLY A 276 -3.91 0.59 -10.62
CA GLY A 276 -4.66 -0.56 -10.17
C GLY A 276 -5.91 -0.79 -11.01
N SER A 277 -6.59 -1.89 -10.80
CA SER A 277 -7.89 -2.22 -11.38
C SER A 277 -8.98 -2.01 -10.33
N SER A 278 -9.39 -3.06 -9.61
CA SER A 278 -10.39 -2.98 -8.54
C SER A 278 -10.00 -2.05 -7.38
N SER A 279 -8.70 -1.91 -7.08
CA SER A 279 -8.20 -1.02 -6.02
C SER A 279 -8.45 0.47 -6.28
N GLN A 280 -8.76 0.87 -7.52
CA GLN A 280 -9.15 2.25 -7.82
C GLN A 280 -10.50 2.64 -7.20
N SER A 281 -11.34 1.68 -6.83
CA SER A 281 -12.60 1.95 -6.13
C SER A 281 -12.40 2.36 -4.66
N PHE A 282 -11.22 2.08 -4.08
CA PHE A 282 -10.94 2.43 -2.69
C PHE A 282 -10.64 3.93 -2.53
N PRO A 283 -11.02 4.53 -1.38
CA PRO A 283 -10.69 5.93 -1.09
C PRO A 283 -9.18 6.19 -1.01
N LYS A 284 -8.40 5.25 -0.45
CA LYS A 284 -6.95 5.28 -0.37
C LYS A 284 -6.35 4.78 -1.69
N LYS A 285 -5.91 5.70 -2.55
CA LYS A 285 -5.43 5.41 -3.90
C LYS A 285 -4.01 4.88 -3.89
N GLN A 286 -3.71 3.99 -4.84
CA GLN A 286 -2.35 3.58 -5.19
C GLN A 286 -1.82 4.44 -6.35
N TYR A 287 -0.50 4.64 -6.38
CA TYR A 287 0.11 5.46 -7.43
C TYR A 287 1.25 4.72 -8.11
N ALA A 288 1.36 4.91 -9.44
CA ALA A 288 2.56 4.62 -10.20
C ALA A 288 3.29 5.94 -10.49
N LEU A 289 4.60 5.95 -10.33
CA LEU A 289 5.39 7.15 -10.55
C LEU A 289 6.71 6.82 -11.26
N GLU A 290 7.22 7.79 -12.01
CA GLU A 290 8.54 7.74 -12.62
C GLU A 290 9.34 8.97 -12.21
N THR A 291 10.56 8.76 -11.71
CA THR A 291 11.48 9.85 -11.41
C THR A 291 11.99 10.47 -12.69
N GLN A 292 12.06 11.81 -12.75
CA GLN A 292 12.36 12.58 -13.92
C GLN A 292 13.46 13.62 -13.67
N ASP A 293 14.16 14.00 -14.73
CA ASP A 293 15.06 15.16 -14.74
C ASP A 293 14.28 16.49 -14.94
N SER A 294 15.02 17.59 -15.01
CA SER A 294 14.42 18.92 -15.22
C SER A 294 13.78 19.14 -16.59
N GLU A 295 14.03 18.25 -17.55
CA GLU A 295 13.46 18.30 -18.90
C GLU A 295 12.24 17.37 -19.04
N GLY A 296 11.93 16.58 -17.98
CA GLY A 296 10.82 15.63 -17.95
C GLY A 296 11.18 14.25 -18.49
N GLU A 297 12.46 13.99 -18.75
CA GLU A 297 12.94 12.67 -19.17
C GLU A 297 13.17 11.76 -17.95
N ASN A 298 12.99 10.46 -18.15
CA ASN A 298 13.15 9.48 -17.08
C ASN A 298 14.57 9.47 -16.51
N LEU A 299 14.67 9.52 -15.19
CA LEU A 299 15.92 9.59 -14.45
C LEU A 299 16.05 8.41 -13.49
N ASN A 300 16.99 7.50 -13.75
CA ASN A 300 17.30 6.41 -12.84
C ASN A 300 18.04 6.94 -11.61
N VAL A 301 17.46 6.71 -10.44
CA VAL A 301 18.03 7.12 -9.15
C VAL A 301 17.81 6.02 -8.10
N PRO A 302 18.74 5.85 -7.15
CA PRO A 302 18.49 4.99 -6.00
C PRO A 302 17.51 5.68 -5.04
N VAL A 303 16.45 4.98 -4.64
CA VAL A 303 15.46 5.50 -3.69
C VAL A 303 15.39 4.60 -2.47
N LEU A 304 15.46 5.17 -1.26
CA LEU A 304 15.33 4.45 0.02
C LEU A 304 16.23 3.20 0.12
N GLY A 305 17.44 3.27 -0.44
CA GLY A 305 18.41 2.17 -0.44
C GLY A 305 18.10 1.02 -1.41
N MET A 306 17.11 1.19 -2.28
CA MET A 306 16.86 0.30 -3.41
C MET A 306 17.73 0.69 -4.60
N PRO A 307 18.09 -0.26 -5.48
CA PRO A 307 18.90 0.02 -6.68
C PRO A 307 18.29 1.12 -7.55
N GLU A 308 19.17 1.82 -8.30
CA GLU A 308 18.75 2.89 -9.20
C GLU A 308 17.80 2.40 -10.29
N GLU A 309 16.72 3.11 -10.45
CA GLU A 309 15.68 2.92 -11.46
C GLU A 309 14.75 4.14 -11.47
N ASN A 310 13.89 4.27 -12.47
CA ASN A 310 12.94 5.37 -12.57
C ASN A 310 11.49 4.96 -12.24
N ASP A 311 11.09 3.71 -12.47
CA ASP A 311 9.73 3.21 -12.25
C ASP A 311 9.50 2.71 -10.81
N TRP A 312 8.56 3.33 -10.10
CA TRP A 312 8.22 3.03 -8.72
C TRP A 312 6.71 2.96 -8.49
N ILE A 313 6.32 2.38 -7.38
CA ILE A 313 4.91 2.28 -6.95
C ILE A 313 4.79 2.70 -5.50
N LEU A 314 3.78 3.49 -5.20
CA LEU A 314 3.25 3.72 -3.87
C LEU A 314 2.01 2.83 -3.68
N HIS A 315 2.24 1.65 -3.13
CA HIS A 315 1.16 0.70 -2.83
C HIS A 315 0.41 1.12 -1.57
N ALA A 316 -0.91 1.13 -1.65
CA ALA A 316 -1.82 1.51 -0.57
C ALA A 316 -2.54 0.27 -0.01
N PRO A 317 -2.10 -0.32 1.10
CA PRO A 317 -2.77 -1.49 1.68
C PRO A 317 -4.06 -1.05 2.40
N TYR A 318 -5.15 -0.87 1.66
CA TYR A 318 -6.45 -0.44 2.20
C TYR A 318 -7.33 -1.62 2.64
N SER A 319 -7.47 -2.64 1.78
CA SER A 319 -8.20 -3.87 2.12
C SER A 319 -7.35 -4.88 2.88
N ASP A 320 -6.03 -4.75 2.88
CA ASP A 320 -5.14 -5.51 3.74
C ASP A 320 -4.94 -4.78 5.08
N LYS A 321 -5.77 -5.08 6.07
CA LYS A 321 -5.74 -4.44 7.39
C LYS A 321 -4.53 -4.85 8.23
N SER A 322 -3.82 -5.93 7.88
CA SER A 322 -2.52 -6.23 8.47
C SER A 322 -1.43 -5.28 7.98
N LEU A 323 -1.61 -4.65 6.81
CA LEU A 323 -0.66 -3.79 6.10
C LEU A 323 0.60 -4.55 5.62
N LEU A 324 0.66 -5.88 5.73
CA LEU A 324 1.89 -6.66 5.61
C LEU A 324 1.89 -7.73 4.52
N ARG A 325 0.74 -8.12 3.95
CA ARG A 325 0.64 -9.34 3.12
C ARG A 325 1.55 -9.29 1.88
N ASN A 326 1.57 -8.18 1.16
CA ASN A 326 2.51 -8.00 0.03
C ASN A 326 3.96 -7.97 0.49
N TYR A 327 4.26 -7.21 1.56
CA TYR A 327 5.59 -7.16 2.15
C TYR A 327 6.10 -8.56 2.52
N LEU A 328 5.32 -9.32 3.28
CA LEU A 328 5.67 -10.66 3.73
C LEU A 328 5.93 -11.62 2.56
N SER A 329 5.06 -11.60 1.54
CA SER A 329 5.21 -12.45 0.36
C SER A 329 6.49 -12.16 -0.40
N TYR A 330 6.82 -10.87 -0.60
CA TYR A 330 8.01 -10.47 -1.33
C TYR A 330 9.30 -10.75 -0.55
N GLU A 331 9.30 -10.56 0.78
CA GLU A 331 10.45 -10.94 1.63
C GLU A 331 10.72 -12.45 1.53
N LEU A 332 9.68 -13.28 1.72
CA LEU A 332 9.81 -14.74 1.62
C LEU A 332 10.33 -15.19 0.26
N ALA A 333 9.82 -14.61 -0.85
CA ALA A 333 10.27 -14.95 -2.19
C ALA A 333 11.74 -14.55 -2.44
N ARG A 334 12.18 -13.38 -1.93
CA ARG A 334 13.58 -12.97 -2.01
C ARG A 334 14.50 -13.89 -1.20
N ASP A 335 14.07 -14.28 -0.01
CA ASP A 335 14.82 -15.21 0.83
C ASP A 335 14.96 -16.59 0.18
N MET A 336 13.99 -17.01 -0.66
CA MET A 336 14.09 -18.22 -1.48
C MET A 336 15.13 -18.11 -2.62
N GLY A 337 15.68 -16.91 -2.85
CA GLY A 337 16.62 -16.62 -3.93
C GLY A 337 15.96 -16.18 -5.25
N ARG A 338 14.65 -15.86 -5.24
CA ARG A 338 13.94 -15.35 -6.41
C ARG A 338 13.87 -13.82 -6.36
N TYR A 339 13.93 -13.17 -7.51
CA TYR A 339 13.58 -11.75 -7.55
C TYR A 339 12.09 -11.58 -7.19
N ALA A 340 11.84 -10.68 -6.26
CA ALA A 340 10.53 -10.11 -5.96
C ALA A 340 10.72 -8.64 -5.58
N SER A 341 9.73 -7.81 -5.85
CA SER A 341 9.80 -6.38 -5.64
C SER A 341 10.28 -6.01 -4.25
N ARG A 342 11.35 -5.21 -4.17
CA ARG A 342 11.81 -4.65 -2.90
C ARG A 342 10.81 -3.63 -2.42
N THR A 343 10.63 -3.56 -1.12
CA THR A 343 9.60 -2.74 -0.47
C THR A 343 10.19 -1.90 0.65
N ARG A 344 9.64 -0.69 0.85
CA ARG A 344 9.96 0.18 2.00
C ARG A 344 8.67 0.80 2.51
N PHE A 345 8.39 0.61 3.79
CA PHE A 345 7.31 1.34 4.44
C PHE A 345 7.64 2.84 4.47
N CYS A 346 6.67 3.68 4.18
CA CYS A 346 6.78 5.13 4.23
C CYS A 346 5.45 5.77 4.58
N GLU A 347 5.50 7.02 5.00
CA GLU A 347 4.31 7.85 5.20
C GLU A 347 4.17 8.81 4.03
N LEU A 348 2.97 8.92 3.48
CA LEU A 348 2.70 9.73 2.30
C LEU A 348 1.91 10.99 2.63
N VAL A 349 2.41 12.12 2.13
CA VAL A 349 1.71 13.42 2.16
C VAL A 349 1.59 13.93 0.73
N ILE A 350 0.39 14.31 0.30
CA ILE A 350 0.15 14.90 -1.03
C ILE A 350 -0.52 16.26 -0.82
N ASN A 351 0.09 17.33 -1.34
CA ASN A 351 -0.41 18.70 -1.22
C ASN A 351 -0.72 19.11 0.23
N GLY A 352 0.12 18.68 1.18
CA GLY A 352 -0.07 18.92 2.61
C GLY A 352 -1.11 18.02 3.29
N ASP A 353 -1.83 17.17 2.56
CA ASP A 353 -2.78 16.22 3.13
C ASP A 353 -2.11 14.85 3.36
N TYR A 354 -2.10 14.40 4.61
CA TYR A 354 -1.57 13.10 4.99
C TYR A 354 -2.43 11.96 4.44
N LYS A 355 -1.81 11.06 3.67
CA LYS A 355 -2.50 9.95 3.00
C LYS A 355 -2.38 8.60 3.75
N GLY A 356 -1.56 8.53 4.80
CA GLY A 356 -1.36 7.31 5.59
C GLY A 356 -0.07 6.56 5.30
N LEU A 357 0.02 5.36 5.86
CA LEU A 357 1.11 4.43 5.61
C LEU A 357 1.01 3.85 4.21
N TYR A 358 2.10 3.92 3.45
CA TYR A 358 2.26 3.33 2.12
C TYR A 358 3.46 2.40 2.09
N ILE A 359 3.51 1.57 1.06
CA ILE A 359 4.68 0.77 0.72
C ILE A 359 5.26 1.32 -0.58
N PHE A 360 6.42 1.97 -0.48
CA PHE A 360 7.21 2.38 -1.64
C PHE A 360 7.91 1.14 -2.19
N MET A 361 7.69 0.76 -3.45
CA MET A 361 8.13 -0.51 -3.97
C MET A 361 8.52 -0.46 -5.45
N GLU A 362 9.31 -1.44 -5.86
CA GLU A 362 9.70 -1.65 -7.24
C GLU A 362 8.52 -2.13 -8.10
N LYS A 363 8.41 -1.59 -9.30
CA LYS A 363 7.56 -2.15 -10.36
C LYS A 363 8.27 -3.34 -11.01
N VAL A 364 7.52 -4.38 -11.40
CA VAL A 364 8.07 -5.46 -12.24
C VAL A 364 8.54 -4.86 -13.57
N LYS A 365 9.80 -5.06 -13.89
CA LYS A 365 10.45 -4.50 -15.08
C LYS A 365 11.67 -5.32 -15.44
N ARG A 366 12.02 -5.34 -16.73
CA ARG A 366 13.32 -5.81 -17.18
C ARG A 366 14.41 -4.83 -16.71
N ASP A 367 15.28 -5.27 -15.85
CA ASP A 367 16.45 -4.55 -15.37
C ASP A 367 17.41 -5.52 -14.67
N ASN A 368 18.71 -5.20 -14.65
CA ASN A 368 19.74 -6.06 -14.06
C ASN A 368 19.57 -6.24 -12.52
N ASN A 369 18.84 -5.35 -11.88
CA ASN A 369 18.51 -5.43 -10.45
C ASN A 369 17.10 -5.94 -10.19
N ARG A 370 16.28 -6.16 -11.23
CA ARG A 370 14.89 -6.65 -11.13
C ARG A 370 14.75 -7.97 -11.88
N VAL A 371 14.06 -8.01 -13.02
CA VAL A 371 14.05 -9.21 -13.87
C VAL A 371 15.28 -9.11 -14.78
N ASP A 372 16.34 -9.82 -14.38
CA ASP A 372 17.66 -9.77 -15.05
C ASP A 372 17.69 -10.71 -16.25
N ILE A 373 17.19 -10.21 -17.36
CA ILE A 373 17.23 -10.85 -18.67
C ILE A 373 17.80 -9.90 -19.72
N SER A 374 18.21 -10.45 -20.83
CA SER A 374 18.74 -9.70 -21.97
C SER A 374 17.79 -8.60 -22.43
N ARG A 375 18.35 -7.49 -22.90
CA ARG A 375 17.56 -6.47 -23.59
C ARG A 375 17.15 -6.99 -24.96
N LEU A 376 15.96 -6.65 -25.41
CA LEU A 376 15.47 -6.96 -26.75
C LEU A 376 15.12 -5.66 -27.47
N GLU A 377 15.88 -5.35 -28.54
CA GLU A 377 15.66 -4.16 -29.36
C GLU A 377 14.76 -4.49 -30.56
N PRO A 378 14.05 -3.49 -31.14
CA PRO A 378 13.13 -3.73 -32.27
C PRO A 378 13.78 -4.29 -33.53
N ASP A 379 15.10 -4.15 -33.71
CA ASP A 379 15.85 -4.69 -34.85
C ASP A 379 16.45 -6.10 -34.59
N GLU A 380 16.29 -6.64 -33.39
CA GLU A 380 16.71 -7.99 -33.03
C GLU A 380 15.60 -9.01 -33.38
N ILE A 381 15.54 -9.38 -34.66
CA ILE A 381 14.47 -10.19 -35.26
C ILE A 381 14.93 -11.54 -35.80
N THR A 382 16.17 -11.95 -35.56
CA THR A 382 16.73 -13.23 -36.05
C THR A 382 17.82 -13.77 -35.14
N GLY A 383 18.04 -15.08 -35.20
CA GLY A 383 19.11 -15.75 -34.44
C GLY A 383 18.89 -15.75 -32.95
N ASP A 384 19.96 -15.83 -32.17
CA ASP A 384 19.92 -15.88 -30.72
C ASP A 384 19.29 -14.62 -30.10
N ASP A 385 19.51 -13.45 -30.72
CA ASP A 385 18.96 -12.18 -30.24
C ASP A 385 17.43 -12.15 -30.23
N LEU A 386 16.76 -12.83 -31.17
CA LEU A 386 15.30 -12.98 -31.18
C LEU A 386 14.79 -13.90 -30.06
N THR A 387 15.63 -14.81 -29.55
CA THR A 387 15.15 -15.90 -28.69
C THR A 387 14.88 -15.51 -27.25
N GLY A 388 15.24 -14.30 -26.83
CA GLY A 388 15.10 -13.90 -25.41
C GLY A 388 14.91 -12.41 -25.19
N GLY A 389 14.73 -12.08 -23.90
CA GLY A 389 14.39 -10.72 -23.49
C GLY A 389 12.88 -10.48 -23.43
N TYR A 390 12.11 -11.51 -23.07
CA TYR A 390 10.65 -11.40 -22.98
C TYR A 390 10.18 -11.53 -21.54
N ILE A 391 9.24 -10.66 -21.14
CA ILE A 391 8.41 -10.84 -19.95
C ILE A 391 6.96 -10.83 -20.42
N VAL A 392 6.22 -11.88 -20.09
CA VAL A 392 4.78 -11.99 -20.33
C VAL A 392 4.06 -12.23 -19.03
N LYS A 393 2.78 -11.91 -18.99
CA LYS A 393 1.95 -12.16 -17.81
C LYS A 393 0.57 -12.72 -18.21
N ILE A 394 0.00 -13.50 -17.32
CA ILE A 394 -1.42 -13.87 -17.36
C ILE A 394 -2.14 -12.91 -16.43
N ASP A 395 -3.07 -12.12 -16.96
CA ASP A 395 -3.81 -11.13 -16.19
C ASP A 395 -5.16 -10.82 -16.84
N LYS A 396 -5.96 -9.94 -16.21
CA LYS A 396 -7.25 -9.48 -16.74
C LYS A 396 -7.04 -8.73 -18.05
N TRP A 397 -7.91 -9.01 -19.00
CA TRP A 397 -7.98 -8.20 -20.22
C TRP A 397 -8.58 -6.83 -19.89
N ASP A 398 -7.91 -5.77 -20.25
CA ASP A 398 -8.30 -4.37 -20.00
C ASP A 398 -9.01 -3.69 -21.18
N GLY A 399 -9.22 -4.42 -22.30
CA GLY A 399 -9.91 -3.93 -23.47
C GLY A 399 -9.01 -3.58 -24.66
N GLU A 400 -7.69 -3.55 -24.47
CA GLU A 400 -6.72 -3.29 -25.53
C GLU A 400 -6.38 -4.58 -26.30
N THR A 401 -6.56 -4.58 -27.60
CA THR A 401 -6.38 -5.79 -28.42
C THR A 401 -4.94 -6.09 -28.80
N ASN A 402 -4.05 -5.10 -28.67
CA ASN A 402 -2.62 -5.23 -29.05
C ASN A 402 -1.72 -5.61 -27.87
N ASP A 403 -2.27 -5.61 -26.64
CA ASP A 403 -1.48 -5.82 -25.41
C ASP A 403 -1.12 -7.29 -25.16
N GLY A 404 -1.66 -8.21 -25.95
CA GLY A 404 -1.44 -9.63 -25.76
C GLY A 404 -2.12 -10.50 -26.81
N TRP A 405 -2.23 -11.78 -26.51
CA TRP A 405 -2.92 -12.75 -27.35
C TRP A 405 -3.69 -13.76 -26.53
N TYR A 406 -4.73 -14.32 -27.11
CA TYR A 406 -5.48 -15.40 -26.51
C TYR A 406 -4.99 -16.73 -27.07
N SER A 407 -4.46 -17.59 -26.21
CA SER A 407 -4.09 -18.96 -26.57
C SER A 407 -5.26 -19.88 -26.28
N GLU A 408 -5.79 -20.53 -27.34
CA GLU A 408 -6.81 -21.54 -27.21
C GLU A 408 -6.23 -22.81 -26.59
N SER A 409 -6.87 -23.36 -25.56
CA SER A 409 -6.40 -24.59 -24.95
C SER A 409 -6.39 -25.76 -25.96
N PRO A 410 -5.28 -26.43 -26.20
CA PRO A 410 -5.22 -27.60 -27.04
C PRO A 410 -5.94 -28.83 -26.43
N LEU A 411 -6.22 -28.80 -25.13
CA LEU A 411 -7.00 -29.81 -24.42
C LEU A 411 -8.47 -29.42 -24.37
N GLY A 412 -9.34 -30.26 -24.94
CA GLY A 412 -10.79 -30.04 -24.87
C GLY A 412 -11.30 -30.05 -23.41
N GLY A 413 -12.18 -29.10 -23.10
CA GLY A 413 -12.78 -28.96 -21.77
C GLY A 413 -12.08 -27.99 -20.84
N PHE A 414 -10.99 -27.38 -21.28
CA PHE A 414 -10.31 -26.28 -20.60
C PHE A 414 -10.49 -24.97 -21.37
N ASP A 415 -10.57 -23.87 -20.63
CA ASP A 415 -10.60 -22.54 -21.21
C ASP A 415 -9.19 -22.14 -21.71
N GLY A 416 -9.11 -21.26 -22.68
CA GLY A 416 -7.85 -20.68 -23.14
C GLY A 416 -7.31 -19.64 -22.16
N VAL A 417 -6.12 -19.16 -22.45
CA VAL A 417 -5.37 -18.23 -21.59
C VAL A 417 -5.13 -16.92 -22.32
N TRP A 418 -5.36 -15.80 -21.65
CA TRP A 418 -4.96 -14.48 -22.11
C TRP A 418 -3.56 -14.15 -21.60
N TYR A 419 -2.57 -14.13 -22.54
CA TYR A 419 -1.20 -13.71 -22.27
C TYR A 419 -1.02 -12.27 -22.69
N GLN A 420 -0.32 -11.46 -21.86
CA GLN A 420 -0.03 -10.05 -22.14
C GLN A 420 1.47 -9.82 -22.27
N TYR A 421 1.85 -8.99 -23.25
CA TYR A 421 3.21 -8.52 -23.38
C TYR A 421 3.52 -7.52 -22.25
N HIS A 422 4.52 -7.80 -21.43
CA HIS A 422 4.98 -6.88 -20.40
C HIS A 422 6.30 -6.22 -20.76
N TYR A 423 7.20 -7.00 -21.36
CA TYR A 423 8.45 -6.52 -21.97
C TYR A 423 8.82 -7.40 -23.16
N PRO A 424 9.19 -6.82 -24.33
CA PRO A 424 9.02 -5.41 -24.67
C PRO A 424 7.57 -4.94 -24.49
N LYS A 425 7.35 -3.62 -24.33
CA LYS A 425 5.98 -3.07 -24.22
C LYS A 425 5.19 -3.33 -25.51
N PRO A 426 3.85 -3.36 -25.46
CA PRO A 426 3.00 -3.58 -26.63
C PRO A 426 3.29 -2.65 -27.82
N ASP A 427 3.68 -1.39 -27.56
CA ASP A 427 4.02 -0.41 -28.58
C ASP A 427 5.43 -0.58 -29.15
N ASP A 428 6.32 -1.27 -28.43
CA ASP A 428 7.74 -1.42 -28.78
C ASP A 428 8.02 -2.78 -29.45
N ILE A 429 7.24 -3.83 -29.13
CA ILE A 429 7.44 -5.18 -29.63
C ILE A 429 7.01 -5.29 -31.11
N VAL A 430 7.91 -5.76 -31.98
CA VAL A 430 7.65 -5.93 -33.43
C VAL A 430 7.02 -7.29 -33.75
N GLU A 431 6.51 -7.47 -34.99
CA GLU A 431 5.74 -8.65 -35.40
C GLU A 431 6.54 -9.95 -35.23
N GLU A 432 7.80 -9.96 -35.65
CA GLU A 432 8.65 -11.14 -35.56
C GLU A 432 8.93 -11.58 -34.12
N GLN A 433 9.02 -10.62 -33.20
CA GLN A 433 9.21 -10.87 -31.77
C GLN A 433 7.91 -11.38 -31.13
N ARG A 434 6.75 -10.82 -31.53
CA ARG A 434 5.43 -11.32 -31.10
C ARG A 434 5.23 -12.76 -31.54
N ASP A 435 5.47 -13.03 -32.82
CA ASP A 435 5.34 -14.37 -33.39
C ASP A 435 6.23 -15.37 -32.62
N TYR A 436 7.50 -15.01 -32.37
CA TYR A 436 8.43 -15.88 -31.66
C TYR A 436 7.93 -16.28 -30.26
N ILE A 437 7.54 -15.30 -29.43
CA ILE A 437 7.12 -15.62 -28.07
C ILE A 437 5.76 -16.32 -28.01
N MET A 438 4.85 -16.00 -28.93
CA MET A 438 3.59 -16.70 -29.12
C MET A 438 3.82 -18.16 -29.53
N ASP A 439 4.69 -18.40 -30.50
CA ASP A 439 5.02 -19.76 -30.98
C ASP A 439 5.68 -20.56 -29.85
N TYR A 440 6.62 -19.96 -29.09
CA TYR A 440 7.30 -20.62 -27.99
C TYR A 440 6.32 -21.10 -26.91
N ILE A 441 5.37 -20.24 -26.52
CA ILE A 441 4.35 -20.61 -25.51
C ILE A 441 3.35 -21.60 -26.10
N THR A 442 2.98 -21.49 -27.36
CA THR A 442 2.10 -22.44 -28.05
C THR A 442 2.77 -23.82 -28.16
N ASP A 443 4.06 -23.89 -28.44
CA ASP A 443 4.82 -25.15 -28.45
C ASP A 443 4.87 -25.79 -27.06
N PHE A 444 5.08 -25.00 -26.00
CA PHE A 444 4.99 -25.44 -24.61
C PHE A 444 3.60 -26.00 -24.30
N GLU A 445 2.51 -25.29 -24.60
CA GLU A 445 1.15 -25.74 -24.37
C GLU A 445 0.79 -27.00 -25.19
N THR A 446 1.31 -27.08 -26.41
CA THR A 446 1.15 -28.26 -27.28
C THR A 446 1.85 -29.47 -26.67
N LEU A 447 3.09 -29.32 -26.20
CA LEU A 447 3.81 -30.35 -25.49
C LEU A 447 3.05 -30.77 -24.22
N MET A 448 2.60 -29.82 -23.41
CA MET A 448 1.82 -30.10 -22.19
C MET A 448 0.50 -30.82 -22.45
N SER A 449 -0.06 -30.73 -23.66
CA SER A 449 -1.26 -31.46 -24.06
C SER A 449 -0.99 -32.90 -24.53
N SER A 450 0.27 -33.24 -24.80
CA SER A 450 0.67 -34.55 -25.31
C SER A 450 0.74 -35.62 -24.22
N GLU A 451 0.81 -36.92 -24.63
CA GLU A 451 1.00 -38.03 -23.70
C GLU A 451 2.44 -38.10 -23.16
N SER A 452 3.40 -37.48 -23.86
CA SER A 452 4.82 -37.48 -23.51
C SER A 452 5.29 -36.20 -22.81
N TYR A 453 4.37 -35.40 -22.25
CA TYR A 453 4.72 -34.13 -21.64
C TYR A 453 5.74 -34.26 -20.48
N ASP A 454 5.73 -35.37 -19.75
CA ASP A 454 6.57 -35.68 -18.59
C ASP A 454 7.71 -36.68 -18.90
N ASP A 455 8.01 -36.93 -20.20
CA ASP A 455 9.09 -37.82 -20.59
C ASP A 455 10.46 -37.26 -20.17
N PRO A 456 11.29 -38.02 -19.41
CA PRO A 456 12.63 -37.57 -19.07
C PRO A 456 13.51 -37.31 -20.31
N GLY A 457 13.95 -36.05 -20.51
CA GLY A 457 14.80 -35.64 -21.64
C GLY A 457 14.08 -35.34 -22.96
N ALA A 458 12.73 -35.29 -22.95
CA ALA A 458 11.92 -34.88 -24.09
C ALA A 458 10.63 -34.16 -23.65
N GLY A 459 10.31 -34.14 -22.37
CA GLY A 459 9.16 -33.50 -21.78
C GLY A 459 9.38 -32.00 -21.51
N TYR A 460 8.45 -31.39 -20.80
CA TYR A 460 8.46 -29.95 -20.52
C TYR A 460 9.66 -29.44 -19.71
N TYR A 461 10.41 -30.32 -19.06
CA TYR A 461 11.61 -30.01 -18.26
C TYR A 461 12.70 -29.29 -19.09
N GLU A 462 12.76 -29.57 -20.40
CA GLU A 462 13.72 -28.92 -21.31
C GLU A 462 13.30 -27.49 -21.68
N GLN A 463 11.99 -27.18 -21.56
CA GLN A 463 11.44 -25.88 -21.94
C GLN A 463 11.23 -24.94 -20.75
N VAL A 464 11.20 -25.45 -19.51
CA VAL A 464 10.92 -24.63 -18.32
C VAL A 464 12.04 -24.70 -17.31
N ASN A 465 12.24 -23.62 -16.57
CA ASN A 465 13.03 -23.60 -15.34
C ASN A 465 12.19 -24.19 -14.21
N LEU A 466 12.29 -25.51 -14.01
CA LEU A 466 11.44 -26.26 -13.08
C LEU A 466 11.46 -25.71 -11.65
N GLU A 467 12.63 -25.28 -11.17
CA GLU A 467 12.75 -24.71 -9.82
C GLU A 467 11.92 -23.43 -9.66
N SER A 468 11.81 -22.60 -10.70
CA SER A 468 10.99 -21.39 -10.66
C SER A 468 9.50 -21.70 -10.57
N PHE A 469 9.05 -22.75 -11.27
CA PHE A 469 7.66 -23.21 -11.20
C PHE A 469 7.35 -23.78 -9.81
N ILE A 470 8.27 -24.53 -9.21
CA ILE A 470 8.14 -25.05 -7.84
C ILE A 470 8.09 -23.89 -6.83
N ASP A 471 9.00 -22.92 -6.93
CA ASP A 471 9.07 -21.81 -5.98
C ASP A 471 7.83 -20.91 -6.05
N VAL A 472 7.31 -20.62 -7.26
CA VAL A 472 6.06 -19.87 -7.43
C VAL A 472 4.87 -20.67 -6.92
N SER A 473 4.82 -21.99 -7.17
CA SER A 473 3.77 -22.84 -6.60
C SER A 473 3.83 -22.87 -5.07
N LEU A 474 5.01 -22.96 -4.47
CA LEU A 474 5.17 -22.90 -3.02
C LEU A 474 4.68 -21.58 -2.43
N MET A 475 5.01 -20.45 -3.07
CA MET A 475 4.49 -19.14 -2.65
C MET A 475 2.98 -19.03 -2.82
N SER A 476 2.44 -19.56 -3.91
CA SER A 476 1.00 -19.62 -4.18
C SER A 476 0.25 -20.44 -3.14
N GLU A 477 0.80 -21.61 -2.80
CA GLU A 477 0.17 -22.52 -1.86
C GLU A 477 0.34 -22.10 -0.40
N ILE A 478 1.53 -21.69 0.06
CA ILE A 478 1.72 -21.25 1.44
C ILE A 478 0.84 -20.04 1.77
N SER A 479 0.66 -19.16 0.82
CA SER A 479 -0.14 -17.93 0.98
C SER A 479 -1.62 -18.14 0.67
N LYS A 480 -1.97 -19.21 -0.04
CA LYS A 480 -3.31 -19.47 -0.60
C LYS A 480 -3.91 -18.22 -1.25
N ASN A 481 -3.08 -17.56 -2.09
CA ASN A 481 -3.51 -16.38 -2.84
C ASN A 481 -4.58 -16.75 -3.85
N VAL A 482 -5.78 -16.19 -3.73
CA VAL A 482 -6.94 -16.53 -4.56
C VAL A 482 -6.77 -16.21 -6.06
N ASP A 483 -5.82 -15.37 -6.40
CA ASP A 483 -5.46 -15.02 -7.78
C ASP A 483 -4.26 -15.84 -8.31
N ALA A 484 -3.64 -16.66 -7.47
CA ALA A 484 -2.50 -17.48 -7.86
C ALA A 484 -2.78 -18.35 -9.09
N TYR A 485 -1.75 -18.57 -9.89
CA TYR A 485 -1.74 -19.35 -11.14
C TYR A 485 -2.47 -18.70 -12.33
N ARG A 486 -3.38 -17.77 -12.14
CA ARG A 486 -4.34 -17.30 -13.15
C ARG A 486 -4.40 -15.79 -13.38
N LEU A 487 -4.00 -15.00 -12.42
CA LEU A 487 -3.96 -13.52 -12.49
C LEU A 487 -2.67 -13.01 -11.88
N SER A 488 -2.17 -11.90 -12.39
CA SER A 488 -0.87 -11.32 -11.99
C SER A 488 0.27 -12.33 -12.00
N ALA A 489 0.16 -13.36 -12.86
CA ALA A 489 1.13 -14.44 -12.98
C ALA A 489 2.15 -14.10 -14.07
N TYR A 490 3.34 -13.71 -13.64
CA TYR A 490 4.45 -13.33 -14.53
C TYR A 490 5.30 -14.53 -14.91
N MET A 491 5.85 -14.48 -16.12
CA MET A 491 6.87 -15.39 -16.61
C MET A 491 7.81 -14.66 -17.57
N TYR A 492 9.03 -15.14 -17.67
CA TYR A 492 10.03 -14.53 -18.56
C TYR A 492 10.90 -15.58 -19.25
N LYS A 493 11.47 -15.18 -20.37
CA LYS A 493 12.39 -15.98 -21.16
C LYS A 493 13.59 -15.15 -21.57
N ASP A 494 14.80 -15.65 -21.25
CA ASP A 494 16.04 -15.05 -21.74
C ASP A 494 16.50 -15.73 -23.06
N LYS A 495 17.59 -15.25 -23.64
CA LYS A 495 18.20 -15.81 -24.87
C LYS A 495 18.57 -17.26 -24.67
N ASP A 496 18.51 -18.05 -25.75
CA ASP A 496 18.88 -19.47 -25.70
C ASP A 496 20.34 -19.69 -25.31
N SER A 497 21.21 -18.72 -25.59
CA SER A 497 22.62 -18.73 -25.15
C SER A 497 22.82 -18.49 -23.65
N GLU A 498 21.81 -17.99 -22.93
CA GLU A 498 21.84 -17.72 -21.47
C GLU A 498 21.11 -18.85 -20.71
N ASP A 499 19.83 -18.71 -20.42
CA ASP A 499 18.93 -19.78 -20.00
C ASP A 499 17.60 -19.59 -20.74
N GLY A 500 17.51 -20.12 -21.95
CA GLY A 500 16.37 -19.95 -22.85
C GLY A 500 15.08 -20.60 -22.38
N ARG A 501 15.03 -21.16 -21.17
CA ARG A 501 13.85 -21.82 -20.62
C ARG A 501 12.88 -20.81 -20.05
N LEU A 502 11.58 -21.09 -20.19
CA LEU A 502 10.52 -20.30 -19.57
C LEU A 502 10.64 -20.34 -18.04
N THR A 503 10.73 -19.19 -17.42
CA THR A 503 10.92 -19.06 -15.98
C THR A 503 9.70 -18.36 -15.38
N MET A 504 9.07 -18.97 -14.35
CA MET A 504 7.95 -18.38 -13.61
C MET A 504 8.42 -17.33 -12.63
N GLY A 505 7.62 -16.27 -12.50
CA GLY A 505 7.85 -15.14 -11.62
C GLY A 505 8.19 -13.86 -12.40
N PRO A 506 8.44 -12.75 -11.65
CA PRO A 506 8.33 -12.63 -10.19
C PRO A 506 6.89 -12.74 -9.69
N ILE A 507 6.73 -13.05 -8.41
CA ILE A 507 5.40 -13.01 -7.76
C ILE A 507 4.91 -11.56 -7.66
N TRP A 508 3.57 -11.39 -7.76
CA TRP A 508 2.93 -10.09 -7.75
C TRP A 508 1.53 -10.14 -7.18
N ASP A 509 1.12 -9.08 -6.44
CA ASP A 509 -0.24 -8.82 -5.97
C ASP A 509 -0.77 -9.87 -4.96
N TYR A 510 -0.11 -9.98 -3.81
CA TYR A 510 -0.42 -10.93 -2.73
C TYR A 510 -1.25 -10.32 -1.59
N ASN A 511 -1.88 -9.15 -1.79
CA ASN A 511 -2.71 -8.49 -0.78
C ASN A 511 -3.98 -9.29 -0.43
N LEU A 512 -4.42 -10.20 -1.28
CA LEU A 512 -5.56 -11.10 -1.08
C LEU A 512 -5.19 -12.44 -0.41
N ALA A 513 -3.92 -12.66 -0.18
CA ALA A 513 -3.36 -13.88 0.37
C ALA A 513 -3.54 -13.99 1.91
N PHE A 514 -3.06 -15.11 2.48
CA PHE A 514 -3.02 -15.36 3.93
C PHE A 514 -4.34 -15.09 4.63
N GLY A 515 -5.44 -15.61 4.08
CA GLY A 515 -6.76 -15.54 4.70
C GLY A 515 -7.49 -14.20 4.55
N ASN A 516 -7.04 -13.28 3.70
CA ASN A 516 -7.69 -11.97 3.54
C ASN A 516 -8.98 -12.03 2.71
N ALA A 517 -9.05 -12.90 1.68
CA ALA A 517 -10.17 -12.94 0.76
C ALA A 517 -11.34 -13.79 1.27
N ASP A 518 -12.57 -13.28 1.13
CA ASP A 518 -13.83 -13.93 1.52
C ASP A 518 -14.48 -14.76 0.39
N TYR A 519 -13.73 -15.01 -0.70
CA TYR A 519 -14.15 -15.78 -1.84
C TYR A 519 -13.10 -16.84 -2.23
N TYR A 520 -13.50 -17.81 -3.05
CA TYR A 520 -12.66 -18.93 -3.49
C TYR A 520 -11.94 -19.64 -2.35
N ASP A 521 -12.61 -19.80 -1.21
CA ASP A 521 -12.11 -20.46 -0.01
C ASP A 521 -10.79 -19.85 0.53
N GLY A 522 -10.52 -18.57 0.22
CA GLY A 522 -9.29 -17.87 0.58
C GLY A 522 -9.09 -17.71 2.09
N TRP A 523 -10.19 -17.67 2.88
CA TRP A 523 -10.15 -17.59 4.34
C TRP A 523 -9.73 -18.89 5.02
N ASN A 524 -9.96 -20.04 4.35
CA ASN A 524 -9.69 -21.36 4.90
C ASN A 524 -8.19 -21.71 4.73
N PRO A 525 -7.45 -21.96 5.80
CA PRO A 525 -6.02 -22.33 5.70
C PRO A 525 -5.79 -23.73 5.14
N GLU A 526 -6.83 -24.58 5.06
CA GLU A 526 -6.74 -25.93 4.51
C GLU A 526 -7.06 -25.96 3.01
N GLY A 527 -6.69 -27.03 2.31
CA GLY A 527 -6.91 -27.23 0.87
C GLY A 527 -5.84 -26.56 0.00
N TRP A 528 -5.57 -27.15 -1.17
CA TRP A 528 -4.68 -26.57 -2.16
C TRP A 528 -5.33 -25.43 -2.91
N GLN A 529 -4.60 -24.35 -3.17
CA GLN A 529 -5.07 -23.28 -4.03
C GLN A 529 -5.23 -23.76 -5.49
N MET A 530 -4.40 -24.70 -5.90
CA MET A 530 -4.48 -25.33 -7.21
C MET A 530 -5.81 -26.06 -7.45
N ASP A 531 -6.45 -26.56 -6.39
CA ASP A 531 -7.73 -27.31 -6.45
C ASP A 531 -8.96 -26.40 -6.26
N VAL A 532 -8.80 -25.08 -6.26
CA VAL A 532 -9.90 -24.13 -5.99
C VAL A 532 -11.00 -24.23 -7.05
N GLU A 533 -12.25 -24.27 -6.60
CA GLU A 533 -13.42 -24.22 -7.49
C GLU A 533 -13.75 -22.78 -7.92
N LEU A 534 -13.39 -22.41 -9.15
CA LEU A 534 -13.58 -21.07 -9.69
C LEU A 534 -14.99 -20.83 -10.29
N GLY A 535 -15.86 -21.84 -10.28
CA GLY A 535 -17.24 -21.73 -10.80
C GLY A 535 -17.31 -21.16 -12.22
N ASN A 536 -18.03 -20.03 -12.40
CA ASN A 536 -18.20 -19.34 -13.68
C ASN A 536 -17.22 -18.17 -13.87
N ASP A 537 -16.14 -18.09 -13.10
CA ASP A 537 -15.10 -17.07 -13.33
C ASP A 537 -14.51 -17.22 -14.74
N GLY A 538 -14.36 -16.11 -15.46
CA GLY A 538 -13.74 -16.10 -16.80
C GLY A 538 -12.21 -16.26 -16.78
N PHE A 539 -11.59 -16.18 -15.60
CA PHE A 539 -10.15 -16.32 -15.45
C PHE A 539 -9.84 -17.64 -14.76
N LYS A 540 -9.56 -18.66 -15.56
CA LYS A 540 -9.27 -20.02 -15.09
C LYS A 540 -7.77 -20.24 -14.91
N ILE A 541 -7.44 -21.20 -14.07
CA ILE A 541 -6.08 -21.73 -14.01
C ILE A 541 -5.74 -22.38 -15.34
N PRO A 542 -4.62 -22.04 -15.99
CA PRO A 542 -4.19 -22.69 -17.23
C PRO A 542 -4.10 -24.21 -17.10
N PHE A 543 -4.55 -24.94 -18.12
CA PHE A 543 -4.61 -26.42 -18.11
C PHE A 543 -3.26 -27.06 -17.83
N TRP A 544 -2.18 -26.45 -18.28
CA TRP A 544 -0.83 -26.97 -18.12
C TRP A 544 -0.37 -26.98 -16.64
N TRP A 545 -0.92 -26.14 -15.76
CA TRP A 545 -0.69 -26.26 -14.32
C TRP A 545 -1.24 -27.59 -13.77
N TYR A 546 -2.44 -28.01 -14.18
CA TYR A 546 -3.01 -29.31 -13.76
C TYR A 546 -2.11 -30.45 -14.23
N ARG A 547 -1.60 -30.37 -15.49
CA ARG A 547 -0.65 -31.38 -16.01
C ARG A 547 0.66 -31.42 -15.21
N ILE A 548 1.20 -30.26 -14.82
CA ILE A 548 2.39 -30.17 -13.98
C ILE A 548 2.15 -30.83 -12.62
N TRP A 549 0.99 -30.58 -12.01
CA TRP A 549 0.62 -31.18 -10.74
C TRP A 549 0.28 -32.69 -10.84
N ASP A 550 -0.07 -33.21 -12.02
CA ASP A 550 -0.21 -34.64 -12.28
C ASP A 550 1.14 -35.37 -12.40
N ASP A 551 2.23 -34.62 -12.68
CA ASP A 551 3.57 -35.19 -12.78
C ASP A 551 4.16 -35.54 -11.40
N THR A 552 4.37 -36.80 -11.14
CA THR A 552 4.93 -37.30 -9.87
C THR A 552 6.35 -36.83 -9.60
N THR A 553 7.13 -36.51 -10.64
CA THR A 553 8.47 -35.95 -10.53
C THR A 553 8.42 -34.52 -9.99
N TYR A 554 7.53 -33.71 -10.57
CA TYR A 554 7.27 -32.37 -10.09
C TYR A 554 6.80 -32.36 -8.62
N VAL A 555 5.78 -33.14 -8.29
CA VAL A 555 5.23 -33.22 -6.92
C VAL A 555 6.29 -33.70 -5.92
N THR A 556 7.15 -34.61 -6.33
CA THR A 556 8.26 -35.05 -5.48
C THR A 556 9.24 -33.90 -5.23
N ALA A 557 9.63 -33.17 -6.26
CA ALA A 557 10.54 -32.04 -6.15
C ALA A 557 9.93 -30.87 -5.33
N PHE A 558 8.62 -30.59 -5.53
CA PHE A 558 7.86 -29.64 -4.72
C PHE A 558 7.90 -30.00 -3.23
N ASN A 559 7.60 -31.27 -2.88
CA ASN A 559 7.63 -31.75 -1.49
C ASN A 559 9.05 -31.67 -0.89
N GLN A 560 10.08 -31.99 -1.67
CA GLN A 560 11.47 -31.88 -1.22
C GLN A 560 11.84 -30.43 -0.94
N ARG A 561 11.49 -29.51 -1.85
CA ARG A 561 11.74 -28.08 -1.69
C ARG A 561 10.99 -27.51 -0.49
N TRP A 562 9.72 -27.92 -0.29
CA TRP A 562 8.96 -27.59 0.91
C TRP A 562 9.71 -27.94 2.19
N HIS A 563 10.15 -29.19 2.32
CA HIS A 563 10.87 -29.64 3.52
C HIS A 563 12.18 -28.90 3.77
N VAL A 564 12.89 -28.51 2.72
CA VAL A 564 14.10 -27.67 2.86
C VAL A 564 13.74 -26.29 3.38
N LEU A 565 12.74 -25.65 2.79
CA LEU A 565 12.31 -24.29 3.18
C LEU A 565 11.68 -24.27 4.57
N ARG A 566 10.96 -25.31 4.98
CA ARG A 566 10.39 -25.46 6.34
C ARG A 566 11.44 -25.48 7.44
N GLN A 567 12.68 -25.85 7.14
CA GLN A 567 13.79 -25.82 8.11
C GLN A 567 14.44 -24.43 8.22
N SER A 568 14.04 -23.46 7.42
CA SER A 568 14.66 -22.14 7.32
C SER A 568 13.65 -21.04 7.02
N ILE A 569 13.47 -20.71 5.74
CA ILE A 569 12.69 -19.56 5.26
C ILE A 569 11.20 -19.67 5.65
N PHE A 570 10.62 -20.87 5.48
CA PHE A 570 9.24 -21.15 5.85
C PHE A 570 9.10 -21.74 7.26
N SER A 571 10.14 -21.66 8.10
CA SER A 571 9.95 -21.98 9.51
C SER A 571 8.97 -20.99 10.12
N GLU A 572 8.10 -21.47 11.00
CA GLU A 572 7.12 -20.62 11.67
C GLU A 572 7.81 -19.47 12.41
N ASP A 573 8.88 -19.77 13.14
CA ASP A 573 9.67 -18.77 13.86
C ASP A 573 10.20 -17.66 12.93
N ASN A 574 10.66 -18.00 11.71
CA ASN A 574 11.15 -17.00 10.76
C ASN A 574 10.01 -16.11 10.25
N ILE A 575 8.88 -16.70 9.87
CA ILE A 575 7.73 -15.93 9.37
C ILE A 575 7.15 -15.03 10.47
N ILE A 576 7.00 -15.54 11.68
CA ILE A 576 6.52 -14.76 12.84
C ILE A 576 7.50 -13.63 13.16
N ASN A 577 8.81 -13.86 13.11
CA ASN A 577 9.83 -12.83 13.33
C ASN A 577 9.78 -11.72 12.25
N LEU A 578 9.51 -12.06 10.98
CA LEU A 578 9.30 -11.07 9.92
C LEU A 578 8.07 -10.20 10.21
N ILE A 579 6.95 -10.83 10.60
CA ILE A 579 5.73 -10.12 10.98
C ILE A 579 5.98 -9.22 12.18
N ASP A 580 6.60 -9.72 13.25
CA ASP A 580 6.84 -8.96 14.49
C ASP A 580 7.82 -7.80 14.27
N SER A 581 8.83 -8.00 13.44
CA SER A 581 9.77 -6.94 13.07
C SER A 581 9.07 -5.83 12.27
N ALA A 582 8.23 -6.21 11.30
CA ALA A 582 7.49 -5.25 10.51
C ALA A 582 6.43 -4.51 11.35
N THR A 583 5.66 -5.21 12.19
CA THR A 583 4.68 -4.58 13.09
C THR A 583 5.32 -3.62 14.07
N THR A 584 6.47 -3.99 14.63
CA THR A 584 7.24 -3.09 15.52
C THR A 584 7.71 -1.83 14.76
N LEU A 585 8.19 -1.99 13.52
CA LEU A 585 8.64 -0.87 12.70
C LEU A 585 7.52 0.12 12.39
N ILE A 586 6.32 -0.38 12.09
CA ILE A 586 5.18 0.45 11.66
C ILE A 586 4.19 0.79 12.78
N ASP A 587 4.50 0.51 14.06
CA ASP A 587 3.53 0.61 15.15
C ASP A 587 2.88 2.01 15.27
N ASP A 588 3.68 3.07 15.29
CA ASP A 588 3.17 4.45 15.28
C ASP A 588 2.46 4.80 13.96
N ALA A 589 3.00 4.31 12.83
CA ALA A 589 2.47 4.63 11.51
C ALA A 589 1.12 3.94 11.23
N GLN A 590 0.93 2.68 11.70
CA GLN A 590 -0.35 2.00 11.58
C GLN A 590 -1.44 2.70 12.40
N ALA A 591 -1.10 3.19 13.59
CA ALA A 591 -2.06 3.96 14.40
C ALA A 591 -2.52 5.22 13.66
N ARG A 592 -1.59 5.99 13.09
CA ARG A 592 -1.90 7.16 12.26
C ARG A 592 -2.68 6.77 10.99
N ASN A 593 -2.33 5.67 10.35
CA ASN A 593 -3.03 5.18 9.17
C ASN A 593 -4.50 4.87 9.46
N PHE A 594 -4.78 4.18 10.55
CA PHE A 594 -6.17 3.83 10.91
C PHE A 594 -6.94 4.99 11.55
N GLN A 595 -6.26 6.01 12.06
CA GLN A 595 -6.89 7.28 12.38
C GLN A 595 -7.33 8.03 11.10
N ARG A 596 -6.52 8.01 10.03
CA ARG A 596 -6.85 8.60 8.73
C ARG A 596 -7.90 7.79 7.95
N TRP A 597 -7.84 6.46 8.08
CA TRP A 597 -8.70 5.48 7.41
C TRP A 597 -9.29 4.52 8.45
N PRO A 598 -10.38 4.88 9.13
CA PRO A 598 -10.95 4.12 10.24
C PRO A 598 -11.76 2.90 9.73
N VAL A 599 -11.05 1.87 9.24
CA VAL A 599 -11.66 0.68 8.62
C VAL A 599 -11.46 -0.60 9.41
N LEU A 600 -10.85 -0.53 10.61
CA LEU A 600 -10.53 -1.74 11.40
C LEU A 600 -11.76 -2.53 11.82
N ASP A 601 -12.86 -1.86 12.11
CA ASP A 601 -14.16 -2.42 12.52
C ASP A 601 -15.18 -2.50 11.37
N GLU A 602 -14.81 -2.10 10.15
CA GLU A 602 -15.67 -2.12 8.97
C GLU A 602 -15.30 -3.25 8.02
N TYR A 603 -16.28 -3.80 7.31
CA TYR A 603 -16.01 -4.67 6.18
C TYR A 603 -15.49 -3.84 4.99
N VAL A 604 -14.27 -4.12 4.56
CA VAL A 604 -13.71 -3.62 3.29
C VAL A 604 -13.57 -4.80 2.34
N TRP A 605 -14.26 -4.76 1.20
CA TRP A 605 -14.15 -5.85 0.24
C TRP A 605 -12.68 -6.13 -0.14
N PRO A 606 -12.21 -7.38 -0.13
CA PRO A 606 -12.92 -8.62 0.15
C PRO A 606 -12.53 -9.26 1.51
N ASN A 607 -12.56 -8.51 2.61
CA ASN A 607 -12.12 -9.02 3.91
C ASN A 607 -12.94 -10.24 4.39
N ALA A 608 -12.30 -11.38 4.56
CA ALA A 608 -12.86 -12.53 5.24
C ALA A 608 -12.94 -12.35 6.76
N TYR A 609 -12.09 -11.49 7.31
CA TYR A 609 -12.01 -11.21 8.75
C TYR A 609 -12.05 -9.69 9.00
N VAL A 610 -12.71 -9.31 10.08
CA VAL A 610 -12.78 -7.93 10.58
C VAL A 610 -12.44 -7.96 12.06
N GLY A 611 -11.20 -7.58 12.39
CA GLY A 611 -10.65 -7.76 13.73
C GLY A 611 -11.07 -6.69 14.76
N GLY A 612 -11.56 -5.53 14.32
CA GLY A 612 -11.91 -4.39 15.16
C GLY A 612 -10.69 -3.67 15.77
N SER A 613 -9.49 -4.25 15.66
CA SER A 613 -8.22 -3.63 16.05
C SER A 613 -7.06 -4.18 15.22
N TYR A 614 -5.98 -3.40 15.11
CA TYR A 614 -4.78 -3.83 14.40
C TYR A 614 -4.14 -5.09 15.05
N ALA A 615 -4.10 -5.15 16.37
CA ALA A 615 -3.58 -6.31 17.09
C ALA A 615 -4.32 -7.61 16.72
N ASN A 616 -5.65 -7.56 16.61
CA ASN A 616 -6.45 -8.72 16.21
C ASN A 616 -6.22 -9.11 14.74
N GLU A 617 -5.99 -8.15 13.85
CA GLU A 617 -5.64 -8.43 12.44
C GLU A 617 -4.29 -9.15 12.33
N ILE A 618 -3.30 -8.76 13.13
CA ILE A 618 -2.00 -9.43 13.20
C ILE A 618 -2.10 -10.81 13.84
N GLU A 619 -2.88 -10.96 14.91
CA GLU A 619 -3.12 -12.26 15.53
C GLU A 619 -3.83 -13.23 14.55
N TYR A 620 -4.84 -12.74 13.84
CA TYR A 620 -5.51 -13.52 12.78
C TYR A 620 -4.52 -13.97 11.71
N LEU A 621 -3.68 -13.08 11.18
CA LEU A 621 -2.66 -13.40 10.18
C LEU A 621 -1.72 -14.51 10.68
N LYS A 622 -1.20 -14.37 11.90
CA LYS A 622 -0.28 -15.35 12.51
C LYS A 622 -0.95 -16.71 12.72
N ASN A 623 -2.17 -16.72 13.26
CA ASN A 623 -2.94 -17.95 13.50
C ASN A 623 -3.29 -18.64 12.18
N TRP A 624 -3.67 -17.89 11.15
CA TRP A 624 -3.94 -18.45 9.83
C TRP A 624 -2.69 -19.13 9.25
N ILE A 625 -1.53 -18.46 9.33
CA ILE A 625 -0.25 -19.00 8.86
C ILE A 625 0.14 -20.25 9.64
N HIS A 626 -0.01 -20.26 10.97
CA HIS A 626 0.27 -21.44 11.80
C HIS A 626 -0.51 -22.66 11.32
N VAL A 627 -1.84 -22.54 11.18
CA VAL A 627 -2.69 -23.64 10.71
C VAL A 627 -2.34 -24.05 9.28
N ARG A 628 -2.02 -23.09 8.41
CA ARG A 628 -1.59 -23.36 7.02
C ARG A 628 -0.31 -24.18 6.96
N LEU A 629 0.68 -23.84 7.75
CA LEU A 629 1.94 -24.55 7.81
C LEU A 629 1.77 -25.99 8.32
N GLU A 630 0.97 -26.19 9.39
CA GLU A 630 0.65 -27.52 9.90
C GLU A 630 -0.07 -28.36 8.85
N TRP A 631 -1.09 -27.80 8.18
CA TRP A 631 -1.83 -28.50 7.14
C TRP A 631 -0.92 -28.88 5.97
N MET A 632 -0.08 -27.98 5.47
CA MET A 632 0.86 -28.27 4.37
C MET A 632 1.90 -29.31 4.77
N ASP A 633 2.39 -29.30 6.01
CA ASP A 633 3.31 -30.33 6.52
C ASP A 633 2.66 -31.73 6.48
N GLU A 634 1.37 -31.84 6.82
CA GLU A 634 0.63 -33.10 6.75
C GLU A 634 0.45 -33.60 5.31
N GLN A 635 0.19 -32.70 4.36
CA GLN A 635 -0.02 -33.04 2.95
C GLN A 635 1.28 -33.42 2.24
N THR A 636 2.38 -32.75 2.58
CA THR A 636 3.71 -32.94 1.98
C THR A 636 4.53 -33.98 2.73
N PHE A 637 3.95 -34.66 3.73
CA PHE A 637 4.64 -35.69 4.52
C PHE A 637 5.12 -36.82 3.64
N MET A 638 6.43 -36.86 3.38
CA MET A 638 7.06 -37.93 2.64
C MET A 638 7.13 -39.20 3.50
N LYS A 639 6.30 -40.17 3.21
CA LYS A 639 6.72 -41.57 3.46
C LYS A 639 8.07 -41.73 2.77
N SER A 640 9.11 -41.98 3.54
CA SER A 640 10.50 -42.13 3.10
C SER A 640 10.62 -42.71 1.69
N ILE A 641 10.69 -41.85 0.68
CA ILE A 641 11.11 -42.23 -0.68
C ILE A 641 12.63 -42.05 -0.71
N PRO A 642 13.39 -43.02 -1.20
CA PRO A 642 14.83 -42.89 -1.27
C PRO A 642 15.19 -41.68 -2.11
N SER A 643 16.13 -40.87 -1.63
CA SER A 643 16.69 -39.71 -2.27
C SER A 643 16.90 -39.91 -3.78
N LEU A 644 16.07 -39.31 -4.61
CA LEU A 644 16.30 -39.21 -6.04
C LEU A 644 15.74 -37.91 -6.53
N LEU A 645 16.63 -37.07 -7.05
CA LEU A 645 16.51 -35.92 -7.89
C LEU A 645 16.97 -34.61 -7.24
N VAL A 646 18.25 -34.52 -6.98
CA VAL A 646 19.02 -33.33 -7.21
C VAL A 646 19.48 -33.42 -8.66
N MET A 647 18.92 -32.62 -9.55
CA MET A 647 19.10 -32.79 -10.99
C MET A 647 20.46 -32.31 -11.51
N ASP A 648 21.10 -31.31 -10.81
CA ASP A 648 22.41 -30.80 -11.22
C ASP A 648 23.25 -30.27 -10.04
N TYR A 649 24.56 -30.14 -10.28
CA TYR A 649 25.42 -29.38 -9.39
C TYR A 649 25.07 -27.90 -9.45
N HIS A 650 24.95 -27.29 -8.30
CA HIS A 650 24.81 -25.85 -8.21
C HIS A 650 25.58 -25.29 -7.02
N LEU A 651 26.26 -24.16 -7.21
CA LEU A 651 26.89 -23.38 -6.14
C LEU A 651 26.14 -22.06 -6.00
N ASN A 652 25.39 -21.93 -4.92
CA ASN A 652 24.61 -20.74 -4.63
C ASN A 652 25.55 -19.54 -4.33
N ASP A 653 25.02 -18.33 -4.44
CA ASP A 653 25.71 -17.17 -3.93
C ASP A 653 25.81 -17.23 -2.41
N ALA A 654 26.99 -16.87 -1.88
CA ALA A 654 27.21 -16.88 -0.45
C ALA A 654 26.48 -15.71 0.22
N PHE A 655 25.86 -15.96 1.36
CA PHE A 655 25.15 -14.93 2.10
C PHE A 655 25.58 -14.89 3.58
N PRO A 656 25.78 -13.67 4.13
CA PRO A 656 25.86 -12.38 3.47
C PRO A 656 27.07 -12.24 2.54
N ASN A 657 26.97 -11.42 1.46
CA ASN A 657 28.07 -11.07 0.59
C ASN A 657 27.88 -9.62 0.08
N PRO A 658 28.66 -8.61 0.49
CA PRO A 658 29.86 -8.71 1.38
C PRO A 658 29.57 -9.18 2.80
N PHE A 659 30.58 -9.80 3.47
CA PHE A 659 30.42 -10.39 4.80
C PHE A 659 31.47 -9.92 5.81
N ASN A 660 31.14 -10.04 7.12
CA ASN A 660 32.03 -9.67 8.24
C ASN A 660 31.73 -10.49 9.51
N PRO A 661 32.59 -11.34 9.97
CA PRO A 661 33.62 -12.08 9.22
C PRO A 661 33.12 -13.43 8.69
N VAL A 662 31.81 -13.70 8.77
CA VAL A 662 31.20 -15.02 8.51
C VAL A 662 30.23 -14.92 7.33
N THR A 663 30.28 -15.93 6.44
CA THR A 663 29.30 -16.12 5.36
C THR A 663 28.91 -17.58 5.25
N THR A 664 27.70 -17.85 4.76
CA THR A 664 27.18 -19.18 4.47
C THR A 664 27.26 -19.45 2.97
N ILE A 665 27.70 -20.65 2.60
CA ILE A 665 27.86 -21.12 1.24
C ILE A 665 26.94 -22.31 1.06
N GLY A 666 25.93 -22.17 0.21
CA GLY A 666 25.02 -23.25 -0.18
C GLY A 666 25.46 -23.91 -1.46
N PHE A 667 25.26 -25.23 -1.59
CA PHE A 667 25.51 -25.94 -2.85
C PHE A 667 24.69 -27.23 -2.93
N THR A 668 24.53 -27.71 -4.15
CA THR A 668 23.73 -28.91 -4.50
C THR A 668 24.60 -29.94 -5.14
N VAL A 669 24.36 -31.22 -4.80
CA VAL A 669 25.08 -32.36 -5.34
C VAL A 669 24.08 -33.38 -5.92
N PRO A 670 24.15 -33.72 -7.22
CA PRO A 670 23.15 -34.54 -7.89
C PRO A 670 23.29 -36.05 -7.65
N ARG A 671 24.47 -36.54 -7.29
CA ARG A 671 24.78 -37.98 -7.12
C ARG A 671 25.86 -38.20 -6.07
N THR A 672 25.91 -39.37 -5.50
CA THR A 672 26.97 -39.76 -4.53
C THR A 672 28.32 -39.74 -5.21
N GLU A 673 29.18 -38.76 -4.88
CA GLU A 673 30.54 -38.68 -5.38
C GLU A 673 31.45 -37.82 -4.50
N LEU A 674 32.75 -37.82 -4.81
CA LEU A 674 33.73 -37.04 -4.12
C LEU A 674 33.54 -35.54 -4.48
N VAL A 675 33.13 -34.74 -3.50
CA VAL A 675 32.91 -33.31 -3.63
C VAL A 675 33.96 -32.50 -2.88
N ARG A 676 34.38 -31.37 -3.45
CA ARG A 676 35.30 -30.43 -2.84
C ARG A 676 34.72 -29.03 -2.88
N VAL A 677 34.81 -28.34 -1.74
CA VAL A 677 34.52 -26.90 -1.64
C VAL A 677 35.77 -26.20 -1.12
N ASN A 678 36.36 -25.36 -1.97
CA ASN A 678 37.61 -24.69 -1.68
C ASN A 678 37.41 -23.16 -1.70
N ILE A 679 38.16 -22.46 -0.85
CA ILE A 679 38.27 -21.01 -0.87
C ILE A 679 39.64 -20.61 -1.45
N TYR A 680 39.63 -19.64 -2.38
CA TYR A 680 40.82 -19.09 -2.99
C TYR A 680 40.93 -17.58 -2.76
N ASP A 681 42.14 -17.05 -2.67
CA ASP A 681 42.37 -15.61 -2.69
C ASP A 681 42.37 -15.04 -4.10
N ALA A 682 42.43 -13.71 -4.25
CA ALA A 682 42.45 -13.02 -5.53
C ALA A 682 43.65 -13.38 -6.44
N MET A 683 44.66 -14.06 -5.89
CA MET A 683 45.82 -14.56 -6.67
C MET A 683 45.67 -16.01 -7.07
N GLY A 684 44.52 -16.64 -6.80
CA GLY A 684 44.24 -18.05 -7.12
C GLY A 684 44.90 -19.06 -6.16
N ARG A 685 45.39 -18.63 -5.02
CA ARG A 685 45.96 -19.52 -4.02
C ARG A 685 44.85 -20.05 -3.12
N GLN A 686 44.78 -21.37 -2.98
CA GLN A 686 43.84 -21.98 -2.02
C GLN A 686 44.19 -21.53 -0.61
N VAL A 687 43.22 -20.93 0.06
CA VAL A 687 43.39 -20.44 1.46
C VAL A 687 42.69 -21.31 2.47
N GLU A 688 41.66 -22.08 2.02
CA GLU A 688 40.96 -23.04 2.88
C GLU A 688 40.31 -24.14 2.04
N ASN A 689 40.10 -25.31 2.65
CA ASN A 689 39.27 -26.38 2.12
C ASN A 689 38.12 -26.60 3.12
N LEU A 690 36.90 -26.35 2.70
CA LEU A 690 35.73 -26.48 3.54
C LEU A 690 35.14 -27.87 3.51
N LEU A 691 35.27 -28.55 2.34
CA LEU A 691 34.78 -29.93 2.14
C LEU A 691 35.73 -30.69 1.23
N HIS A 692 36.02 -31.94 1.58
CA HIS A 692 36.67 -32.90 0.72
C HIS A 692 36.22 -34.30 1.15
N ASP A 693 35.03 -34.73 0.73
CA ASP A 693 34.44 -35.99 1.14
C ASP A 693 33.50 -36.54 0.05
N VAL A 694 33.18 -37.81 0.17
CA VAL A 694 32.15 -38.49 -0.64
C VAL A 694 30.82 -38.20 0.05
N ILE A 695 29.99 -37.40 -0.59
CA ILE A 695 28.65 -37.06 -0.06
C ILE A 695 27.54 -37.56 -0.98
N ASN A 696 26.37 -37.75 -0.40
CA ASN A 696 25.19 -38.23 -1.11
C ASN A 696 24.51 -37.08 -1.90
N PRO A 697 23.60 -37.39 -2.84
CA PRO A 697 22.75 -36.35 -3.45
C PRO A 697 22.05 -35.53 -2.38
N GLY A 698 21.99 -34.22 -2.56
CA GLY A 698 21.34 -33.32 -1.61
C GLY A 698 21.83 -31.88 -1.72
N GLN A 699 21.16 -31.01 -0.98
CA GLN A 699 21.59 -29.62 -0.75
C GLN A 699 22.38 -29.53 0.55
N TYR A 700 23.45 -28.75 0.51
CA TYR A 700 24.39 -28.62 1.61
C TYR A 700 24.67 -27.15 1.87
N THR A 701 24.89 -26.81 3.13
CA THR A 701 25.34 -25.47 3.54
C THR A 701 26.58 -25.57 4.40
N MET A 702 27.52 -24.67 4.18
CA MET A 702 28.78 -24.59 4.95
C MET A 702 29.06 -23.15 5.33
N THR A 703 29.55 -22.95 6.53
CA THR A 703 29.90 -21.63 7.02
C THR A 703 31.39 -21.38 6.85
N TRP A 704 31.76 -20.25 6.23
CA TRP A 704 33.15 -19.81 6.18
C TRP A 704 33.38 -18.61 7.10
N ASN A 705 34.39 -18.73 8.00
CA ASN A 705 34.79 -17.67 8.91
C ASN A 705 36.14 -17.07 8.47
N GLY A 706 36.08 -15.91 7.84
CA GLY A 706 37.25 -15.14 7.37
C GLY A 706 37.95 -14.28 8.46
N SER A 707 37.66 -14.46 9.75
CA SER A 707 38.23 -13.62 10.83
C SER A 707 39.76 -13.53 10.84
N HIS A 708 40.45 -14.55 10.35
CA HIS A 708 41.93 -14.60 10.27
C HIS A 708 42.46 -14.20 8.89
N ARG A 709 41.63 -13.72 7.97
CA ARG A 709 41.97 -13.30 6.60
C ARG A 709 41.89 -11.79 6.47
N SER A 710 42.59 -11.22 5.51
CA SER A 710 42.51 -9.79 5.20
C SER A 710 41.23 -9.46 4.46
N SER A 711 40.69 -8.24 4.67
CA SER A 711 39.60 -7.73 3.80
C SER A 711 40.01 -7.80 2.32
N GLY A 712 39.09 -8.22 1.45
CA GLY A 712 39.36 -8.41 0.01
C GLY A 712 38.44 -9.41 -0.65
N ILE A 713 38.70 -9.63 -1.94
CA ILE A 713 37.96 -10.58 -2.77
C ILE A 713 38.52 -11.99 -2.56
N TYR A 714 37.63 -12.95 -2.39
CA TYR A 714 37.87 -14.38 -2.37
C TYR A 714 36.95 -15.09 -3.36
N PHE A 715 37.26 -16.33 -3.67
CA PHE A 715 36.45 -17.15 -4.56
C PHE A 715 36.15 -18.49 -3.89
N VAL A 716 34.89 -18.88 -3.91
CA VAL A 716 34.44 -20.22 -3.53
C VAL A 716 34.40 -21.07 -4.78
N GLN A 717 34.95 -22.25 -4.76
CA GLN A 717 34.88 -23.23 -5.85
C GLN A 717 34.24 -24.51 -5.34
N LEU A 718 33.17 -24.94 -6.00
CA LEU A 718 32.58 -26.28 -5.88
C LEU A 718 33.12 -27.14 -7.00
N MET A 719 33.52 -28.36 -6.67
CA MET A 719 34.01 -29.40 -7.63
C MET A 719 33.39 -30.74 -7.27
N GLY A 720 32.84 -31.42 -8.28
CA GLY A 720 32.34 -32.80 -8.18
C GLY A 720 32.35 -33.48 -9.55
N GLY A 721 32.96 -34.65 -9.70
CA GLY A 721 33.15 -35.27 -11.00
C GLY A 721 33.86 -34.38 -11.99
N GLU A 722 33.23 -34.12 -13.14
CA GLU A 722 33.71 -33.17 -14.16
C GLU A 722 33.21 -31.75 -13.95
N TYR A 723 32.30 -31.52 -12.98
CA TYR A 723 31.73 -30.21 -12.70
C TYR A 723 32.67 -29.34 -11.89
N SER A 724 32.70 -28.05 -12.22
CA SER A 724 33.40 -27.00 -11.46
C SER A 724 32.71 -25.67 -11.63
N GLN A 725 32.25 -25.07 -10.54
CA GLN A 725 31.65 -23.73 -10.51
C GLN A 725 32.37 -22.85 -9.47
N VAL A 726 32.47 -21.56 -9.77
CA VAL A 726 33.17 -20.58 -8.91
C VAL A 726 32.27 -19.38 -8.66
N ARG A 727 32.19 -18.94 -7.39
CA ARG A 727 31.49 -17.71 -6.98
C ARG A 727 32.46 -16.75 -6.29
N LYS A 728 32.26 -15.44 -6.53
CA LYS A 728 33.02 -14.37 -5.90
C LYS A 728 32.39 -13.98 -4.57
N ILE A 729 33.19 -13.84 -3.53
CA ILE A 729 32.77 -13.37 -2.21
C ILE A 729 33.68 -12.26 -1.74
N MET A 730 33.16 -11.32 -0.93
CA MET A 730 33.91 -10.15 -0.45
C MET A 730 33.89 -10.09 1.07
N LEU A 731 35.07 -10.20 1.67
CA LEU A 731 35.29 -10.00 3.11
C LEU A 731 35.55 -8.51 3.38
N VAL A 732 34.74 -7.91 4.24
CA VAL A 732 34.87 -6.51 4.71
C VAL A 732 35.00 -6.54 6.22
N LYS A 733 36.10 -6.03 6.76
CA LYS A 733 36.34 -5.92 8.22
C LYS A 733 36.22 -4.48 8.64
#